data_7305086b126716121b82ba7366499544
#
_entry.id   7305086b126716121b82ba7366499544
#
_cell.length_a   1.000
_cell.length_b   1.000
_cell.length_c   1.000
_cell.angle_alpha   90.00
_cell.angle_beta   90.00
_cell.angle_gamma   90.00
#
_symmetry.space_group_name_H-M   'P 1'
#
loop_
_entity.id
_entity.type
_entity.pdbx_description
1 polymer ?
#
loop_
_entity_poly.entity_id
_entity_poly.type
_entity_poly.pdbx_seq_one_letter_code
_entity_poly.pdbx_strand_id
1 'polypeptide(L)'
;MTEYQTLGPEMRRGKGRPRPGRQRNRWLVIAGYTALSVGCLLLGVVTFLIVAAPVDLVRDRLVQQVKSRTGRDLVVSGPTSLVLFPRPALSLADVTFSAPPDMDGAPTLAVQTLKAEVGLLSLLTGQVSVRRVVLTRPAVELRVDAQGRRSWDLALAPTRPAKAVQPTSSGDGRLQPAPISGPQAQDARRLAGGGNLAATLEMFSPASIQVVDGSVRYVDERSGARQDVTSLELDLALDDSAGPLTAKGSFAWRGEKVSLEGNLSPLRALLEQQSAKLTVRLAGQPVEASYDGTIEVSTGLALEGRIRLKSPSAQKLGSWVGKPIAAGRDAGALALSSSLTGGNDRIALADLEATLGDTSLNGSLAIETKAVRPYVSGTLRLSQLDIGGILIRPGPDAAAPDSRPSQAAPPKVPQVRGFTKHPGGKADWSDDLIDLAPLGLADADLALSADRLLYKDMKTGPVRLSLQLKDSVAKLTLQEMLLYEGRGRGVVTLDGRGQTPATTANLMLEGISAQPLLKDALDLDWLEGQSTIAVAIAGQGVSERQIITTLNGKVDMATANGSIDAVDVSKILRGIEQGRFAGLRITAGEKTPFSELAGTFTITNGVADNQDLRLVSTNLRVTGAGSINLPARSLDYTVRPKIANLNATTERAVINLSNVEIPVRIEGPWEKPNISVAGQEQILEAMKQIGKSLKSQEVEDAIKGLLGGGDSQQKVKPRDILEKLFKKQ
;
A
#
# COMPACT_ATOMS: atom_id res chain seq x y z
N MET A 1 53.06 -69.74 -5.76
CA MET A 1 54.45 -70.07 -5.76
C MET A 1 54.86 -70.04 -4.32
N THR A 2 54.89 -71.26 -3.75
CA THR A 2 56.03 -72.02 -3.31
C THR A 2 56.65 -71.48 -2.04
N GLU A 3 56.91 -72.15 -0.95
CA GLU A 3 56.99 -73.59 -0.58
C GLU A 3 57.35 -73.62 0.91
N TYR A 4 56.67 -74.44 1.71
CA TYR A 4 57.24 -75.64 2.42
C TYR A 4 58.65 -75.53 3.09
N GLN A 5 58.77 -75.79 4.39
CA GLN A 5 59.08 -77.08 4.99
C GLN A 5 59.31 -76.97 6.49
N THR A 6 58.52 -77.63 7.30
CA THR A 6 58.79 -78.84 8.10
C THR A 6 60.23 -79.06 8.66
N LEU A 7 60.27 -79.23 9.98
CA LEU A 7 60.84 -80.43 10.65
C LEU A 7 60.77 -80.25 12.20
N GLY A 8 60.22 -81.23 12.87
CA GLY A 8 60.31 -81.42 14.29
C GLY A 8 61.42 -82.50 14.51
N PRO A 9 61.50 -83.27 15.59
CA PRO A 9 61.36 -82.91 17.01
C PRO A 9 62.63 -83.35 17.80
N GLU A 10 62.84 -82.84 19.01
CA GLU A 10 63.67 -83.60 19.96
C GLU A 10 63.23 -83.34 21.41
N MET A 11 62.97 -84.46 22.10
CA MET A 11 62.74 -84.53 23.52
C MET A 11 64.04 -84.34 24.30
N ARG A 12 64.03 -83.47 25.32
CA ARG A 12 64.92 -83.63 26.46
C ARG A 12 64.19 -83.40 27.78
N ARG A 13 64.21 -84.42 28.58
CA ARG A 13 63.83 -84.46 29.99
C ARG A 13 64.65 -83.44 30.78
N GLY A 14 64.02 -82.72 31.71
CA GLY A 14 64.77 -81.91 32.63
C GLY A 14 63.90 -81.24 33.72
N LYS A 15 63.76 -81.95 34.82
CA LYS A 15 63.63 -81.50 36.23
C LYS A 15 62.55 -80.49 36.58
N GLY A 16 61.63 -80.94 37.41
CA GLY A 16 60.57 -80.15 38.07
C GLY A 16 61.10 -78.95 38.82
N ARG A 17 60.40 -77.83 38.60
CA ARG A 17 60.42 -76.67 39.49
C ARG A 17 59.09 -76.56 40.21
N PRO A 18 59.08 -76.10 41.46
CA PRO A 18 57.87 -76.04 42.29
C PRO A 18 56.95 -74.98 41.76
N ARG A 19 55.65 -75.26 41.79
CA ARG A 19 54.55 -74.26 41.48
C ARG A 19 54.65 -73.12 42.46
N PRO A 20 54.69 -71.82 42.02
CA PRO A 20 54.51 -70.68 42.90
C PRO A 20 53.06 -70.64 43.35
N GLY A 21 52.87 -70.59 44.64
CA GLY A 21 51.59 -70.45 45.29
C GLY A 21 50.87 -69.21 44.78
N ARG A 22 49.58 -69.35 44.46
CA ARG A 22 48.62 -68.30 44.06
C ARG A 22 48.50 -67.34 45.26
N GLN A 23 49.44 -66.35 45.32
CA GLN A 23 49.18 -65.13 46.15
C GLN A 23 47.98 -64.42 45.54
N ARG A 24 46.80 -64.62 46.14
CA ARG A 24 45.61 -63.87 45.91
C ARG A 24 46.00 -62.44 46.18
N ASN A 25 46.07 -61.63 45.11
CA ASN A 25 46.31 -60.17 45.20
C ASN A 25 45.26 -59.52 46.17
N ARG A 26 45.58 -59.51 47.42
CA ARG A 26 44.79 -58.85 48.50
C ARG A 26 44.57 -57.36 48.14
N TRP A 27 45.51 -56.81 47.40
CA TRP A 27 45.39 -55.41 46.89
C TRP A 27 44.27 -55.20 45.90
N LEU A 28 43.95 -56.13 45.00
CA LEU A 28 42.81 -56.00 44.08
C LEU A 28 41.48 -56.15 44.80
N VAL A 29 41.44 -56.95 45.86
CA VAL A 29 40.22 -57.07 46.67
C VAL A 29 40.00 -55.80 47.56
N ILE A 30 41.07 -55.24 48.11
CA ILE A 30 41.02 -54.00 48.86
C ILE A 30 40.68 -52.86 47.96
N ALA A 31 41.28 -52.78 46.72
CA ALA A 31 40.91 -51.75 45.71
C ALA A 31 39.45 -51.91 45.26
N GLY A 32 38.91 -53.12 45.15
CA GLY A 32 37.50 -53.36 44.83
C GLY A 32 36.53 -52.86 45.93
N TYR A 33 36.90 -53.17 47.24
CA TYR A 33 36.10 -52.69 48.35
C TYR A 33 36.17 -51.16 48.57
N THR A 34 37.35 -50.55 48.32
CA THR A 34 37.48 -49.08 48.36
C THR A 34 36.71 -48.41 47.21
N ALA A 35 36.75 -48.94 45.98
CA ALA A 35 35.94 -48.44 44.88
C ALA A 35 34.42 -48.60 45.16
N LEU A 36 33.99 -49.72 45.74
CA LEU A 36 32.61 -49.96 46.12
C LEU A 36 32.17 -49.01 47.25
N SER A 37 33.00 -48.81 48.28
CA SER A 37 32.66 -47.88 49.38
C SER A 37 32.65 -46.43 48.92
N VAL A 38 33.55 -46.02 48.04
CA VAL A 38 33.52 -44.68 47.40
C VAL A 38 32.29 -44.56 46.51
N GLY A 39 31.91 -45.61 45.76
CA GLY A 39 30.68 -45.64 44.98
C GLY A 39 29.42 -45.55 45.83
N CYS A 40 29.36 -46.27 46.96
CA CYS A 40 28.25 -46.18 47.94
C CYS A 40 28.21 -44.84 48.65
N LEU A 41 29.37 -44.23 48.97
CA LEU A 41 29.45 -42.91 49.57
C LEU A 41 28.99 -41.82 48.55
N LEU A 42 29.41 -41.90 47.31
CA LEU A 42 28.93 -41.04 46.25
C LEU A 42 27.43 -41.19 46.02
N LEU A 43 26.94 -42.44 45.99
CA LEU A 43 25.52 -42.72 45.87
C LEU A 43 24.75 -42.21 47.08
N GLY A 44 25.28 -42.35 48.30
CA GLY A 44 24.72 -41.80 49.54
C GLY A 44 24.69 -40.27 49.55
N VAL A 45 25.77 -39.60 49.06
CA VAL A 45 25.85 -38.16 48.91
C VAL A 45 24.87 -37.68 47.87
N VAL A 46 24.77 -38.36 46.73
CA VAL A 46 23.78 -38.03 45.68
C VAL A 46 22.37 -38.24 46.19
N THR A 47 22.07 -39.32 46.90
CA THR A 47 20.76 -39.59 47.50
C THR A 47 20.46 -38.56 48.59
N PHE A 48 21.45 -38.18 49.43
CA PHE A 48 21.29 -37.13 50.44
C PHE A 48 21.03 -35.77 49.79
N LEU A 49 21.72 -35.39 48.70
CA LEU A 49 21.49 -34.18 47.96
C LEU A 49 20.09 -34.16 47.30
N ILE A 50 19.56 -35.31 46.88
CA ILE A 50 18.23 -35.43 46.30
C ILE A 50 17.15 -35.26 47.38
N VAL A 51 17.33 -35.86 48.56
CA VAL A 51 16.35 -35.95 49.65
C VAL A 51 16.42 -34.74 50.61
N ALA A 52 17.64 -34.21 50.83
CA ALA A 52 17.89 -33.13 51.78
C ALA A 52 18.13 -31.76 51.13
N ALA A 53 18.07 -31.63 49.76
CA ALA A 53 18.19 -30.32 49.11
C ALA A 53 17.00 -29.46 49.52
N PRO A 54 17.20 -28.34 50.21
CA PRO A 54 16.09 -27.44 50.60
C PRO A 54 15.61 -26.64 49.38
N VAL A 55 14.85 -27.33 48.51
CA VAL A 55 14.33 -26.79 47.24
C VAL A 55 13.51 -25.53 47.49
N ASP A 56 12.79 -25.49 48.60
CA ASP A 56 12.00 -24.34 49.05
C ASP A 56 12.88 -23.12 49.35
N LEU A 57 14.08 -23.34 49.95
CA LEU A 57 14.98 -22.24 50.30
C LEU A 57 15.59 -21.58 49.02
N VAL A 58 15.83 -22.35 47.96
CA VAL A 58 16.27 -21.84 46.67
C VAL A 58 15.14 -21.07 45.98
N ARG A 59 13.92 -21.60 46.05
CA ARG A 59 12.70 -20.93 45.54
C ARG A 59 12.51 -19.57 46.23
N ASP A 60 12.50 -19.55 47.57
CA ASP A 60 12.21 -18.33 48.32
C ASP A 60 13.29 -17.26 48.12
N ARG A 61 14.56 -17.67 48.01
CA ARG A 61 15.64 -16.72 47.64
C ARG A 61 15.49 -16.15 46.24
N LEU A 62 15.12 -16.96 45.25
CA LEU A 62 14.83 -16.50 43.88
C LEU A 62 13.67 -15.49 43.87
N VAL A 63 12.56 -15.81 44.54
CA VAL A 63 11.39 -14.92 44.66
C VAL A 63 11.79 -13.58 45.29
N GLN A 64 12.52 -13.61 46.42
CA GLN A 64 12.98 -12.41 47.11
C GLN A 64 13.97 -11.61 46.25
N GLN A 65 14.86 -12.25 45.53
CA GLN A 65 15.85 -11.60 44.66
C GLN A 65 15.18 -10.91 43.46
N VAL A 66 14.20 -11.57 42.80
CA VAL A 66 13.41 -10.98 41.76
C VAL A 66 12.62 -9.80 42.28
N LYS A 67 11.93 -9.93 43.39
CA LYS A 67 11.16 -8.84 44.00
C LYS A 67 12.02 -7.64 44.39
N SER A 68 13.20 -7.88 44.98
CA SER A 68 14.11 -6.80 45.40
C SER A 68 14.71 -6.05 44.20
N ARG A 69 14.90 -6.71 43.04
CA ARG A 69 15.49 -6.10 41.84
C ARG A 69 14.47 -5.48 40.89
N THR A 70 13.29 -6.09 40.77
CA THR A 70 12.29 -5.68 39.77
C THR A 70 11.08 -4.97 40.38
N GLY A 71 10.93 -5.02 41.73
CA GLY A 71 9.74 -4.52 42.40
C GLY A 71 8.47 -5.35 42.19
N ARG A 72 8.57 -6.50 41.48
CA ARG A 72 7.44 -7.33 41.08
C ARG A 72 7.46 -8.70 41.74
N ASP A 73 6.29 -9.28 41.86
CA ASP A 73 6.14 -10.59 42.47
C ASP A 73 6.33 -11.70 41.43
N LEU A 74 7.22 -12.64 41.77
CA LEU A 74 7.36 -13.91 41.08
C LEU A 74 6.63 -14.96 41.95
N VAL A 75 5.55 -15.54 41.43
CA VAL A 75 4.75 -16.54 42.10
C VAL A 75 4.99 -17.90 41.44
N VAL A 76 5.34 -18.89 42.21
CA VAL A 76 5.47 -20.28 41.77
C VAL A 76 4.39 -21.08 42.45
N SER A 77 3.32 -21.41 41.72
CA SER A 77 2.12 -22.07 42.27
C SER A 77 2.18 -23.59 42.18
N GLY A 78 2.99 -24.12 41.29
CA GLY A 78 3.13 -25.55 41.04
C GLY A 78 4.30 -26.20 41.80
N PRO A 79 4.48 -27.51 41.63
CA PRO A 79 5.55 -28.27 42.26
C PRO A 79 6.92 -27.82 41.75
N THR A 80 7.86 -27.74 42.68
CA THR A 80 9.28 -27.52 42.38
C THR A 80 9.99 -28.87 42.49
N SER A 81 10.77 -29.26 41.48
CA SER A 81 11.51 -30.52 41.44
C SER A 81 12.93 -30.30 40.97
N LEU A 82 13.88 -31.07 41.57
CA LEU A 82 15.26 -31.09 41.17
C LEU A 82 15.51 -32.41 40.41
N VAL A 83 15.89 -32.34 39.13
CA VAL A 83 16.26 -33.46 38.29
C VAL A 83 17.78 -33.50 38.24
N LEU A 84 18.43 -34.62 38.65
CA LEU A 84 19.90 -34.72 38.70
C LEU A 84 20.50 -35.45 37.50
N PHE A 85 19.72 -36.27 36.79
CA PHE A 85 20.19 -37.06 35.67
C PHE A 85 19.24 -36.87 34.45
N PRO A 86 19.74 -36.75 33.20
CA PRO A 86 21.15 -36.79 32.78
C PRO A 86 21.91 -35.48 33.03
N ARG A 87 21.21 -34.39 33.29
CA ARG A 87 21.78 -33.08 33.63
C ARG A 87 21.04 -32.49 34.82
N PRO A 88 21.73 -31.90 35.78
CA PRO A 88 21.07 -31.25 36.90
C PRO A 88 20.24 -30.09 36.41
N ALA A 89 18.95 -30.12 36.74
CA ALA A 89 18.02 -29.06 36.34
C ALA A 89 17.00 -28.83 37.46
N LEU A 90 16.74 -27.56 37.75
CA LEU A 90 15.63 -27.10 38.54
C LEU A 90 14.40 -26.93 37.67
N SER A 91 13.30 -27.61 37.98
CA SER A 91 12.05 -27.48 37.26
C SER A 91 11.02 -26.83 38.21
N LEU A 92 10.47 -25.71 37.77
CA LEU A 92 9.41 -24.93 38.39
C LEU A 92 8.16 -25.03 37.55
N ALA A 93 7.03 -25.42 38.15
CA ALA A 93 5.75 -25.43 37.43
C ALA A 93 4.89 -24.21 37.83
N ASP A 94 4.07 -23.75 36.87
CA ASP A 94 3.11 -22.67 37.03
C ASP A 94 3.74 -21.40 37.63
N VAL A 95 4.74 -20.89 36.89
CA VAL A 95 5.48 -19.67 37.24
C VAL A 95 4.79 -18.47 36.64
N THR A 96 4.45 -17.48 37.46
CA THR A 96 3.85 -16.23 37.03
C THR A 96 4.67 -15.04 37.51
N PHE A 97 4.86 -14.06 36.60
CA PHE A 97 5.51 -12.79 36.90
C PHE A 97 4.46 -11.67 36.78
N SER A 98 4.21 -10.98 37.89
CA SER A 98 3.11 -10.02 38.00
C SER A 98 3.27 -8.83 37.03
N ALA A 99 2.15 -8.20 36.68
CA ALA A 99 2.13 -6.87 36.09
C ALA A 99 2.72 -5.81 37.04
N PRO A 100 3.06 -4.60 36.54
CA PRO A 100 3.41 -3.48 37.41
C PRO A 100 2.33 -3.23 38.48
N PRO A 101 2.71 -2.80 39.70
CA PRO A 101 1.74 -2.61 40.79
C PRO A 101 0.67 -1.56 40.47
N ASP A 102 0.92 -0.68 39.56
CA ASP A 102 0.04 0.44 39.13
C ASP A 102 -0.78 0.08 37.87
N MET A 103 -0.70 -1.16 37.37
CA MET A 103 -1.45 -1.65 36.22
C MET A 103 -2.29 -2.85 36.61
N ASP A 104 -3.60 -2.72 36.53
CA ASP A 104 -4.52 -3.85 36.72
C ASP A 104 -4.47 -4.75 35.47
N GLY A 105 -4.49 -6.06 35.68
CA GLY A 105 -4.61 -7.01 34.57
C GLY A 105 -3.89 -8.34 34.77
N ALA A 106 -3.76 -9.07 33.67
CA ALA A 106 -3.09 -10.37 33.62
C ALA A 106 -1.58 -10.24 33.92
N PRO A 107 -0.94 -11.30 34.44
CA PRO A 107 0.51 -11.30 34.66
C PRO A 107 1.27 -11.02 33.36
N THR A 108 2.36 -10.26 33.45
CA THR A 108 3.19 -9.95 32.27
C THR A 108 3.79 -11.21 31.64
N LEU A 109 4.09 -12.23 32.46
CA LEU A 109 4.58 -13.54 31.99
C LEU A 109 3.94 -14.64 32.83
N ALA A 110 3.40 -15.65 32.19
CA ALA A 110 2.99 -16.92 32.78
C ALA A 110 3.72 -18.05 32.04
N VAL A 111 4.29 -19.00 32.78
CA VAL A 111 5.03 -20.13 32.22
C VAL A 111 4.53 -21.41 32.83
N GLN A 112 4.08 -22.37 32.04
CA GLN A 112 3.62 -23.65 32.57
C GLN A 112 4.77 -24.43 33.22
N THR A 113 5.94 -24.49 32.58
CA THR A 113 7.13 -25.14 33.14
C THR A 113 8.39 -24.36 32.75
N LEU A 114 9.14 -23.95 33.77
CA LEU A 114 10.48 -23.37 33.63
C LEU A 114 11.50 -24.39 34.10
N LYS A 115 12.39 -24.83 33.22
CA LYS A 115 13.54 -25.73 33.54
C LYS A 115 14.82 -24.95 33.41
N ALA A 116 15.61 -24.86 34.47
CA ALA A 116 16.92 -24.26 34.51
C ALA A 116 17.99 -25.34 34.69
N GLU A 117 18.79 -25.62 33.65
CA GLU A 117 19.91 -26.54 33.74
C GLU A 117 21.11 -25.80 34.36
N VAL A 118 21.69 -26.40 35.39
CA VAL A 118 22.83 -25.85 36.15
C VAL A 118 24.08 -26.74 36.04
N GLY A 119 25.25 -26.13 36.11
CA GLY A 119 26.53 -26.87 36.05
C GLY A 119 26.79 -27.65 37.35
N LEU A 120 27.06 -28.97 37.29
CA LEU A 120 27.38 -29.79 38.44
C LEU A 120 28.59 -29.28 39.23
N LEU A 121 29.67 -28.89 38.57
CA LEU A 121 30.86 -28.34 39.23
C LEU A 121 30.58 -27.03 39.94
N SER A 122 29.74 -26.20 39.36
CA SER A 122 29.37 -24.89 39.93
C SER A 122 28.55 -25.06 41.22
N LEU A 123 27.69 -26.08 41.28
CA LEU A 123 26.97 -26.43 42.54
C LEU A 123 27.90 -26.85 43.65
N LEU A 124 28.97 -27.59 43.35
CA LEU A 124 30.01 -28.01 44.32
C LEU A 124 30.84 -26.86 44.86
N THR A 125 31.00 -25.79 44.07
CA THR A 125 31.78 -24.59 44.46
C THR A 125 30.91 -23.49 45.06
N GLY A 126 29.56 -23.72 45.21
CA GLY A 126 28.62 -22.75 45.72
C GLY A 126 28.22 -21.62 44.76
N GLN A 127 28.69 -21.70 43.51
CA GLN A 127 28.30 -20.75 42.44
C GLN A 127 27.25 -21.42 41.56
N VAL A 128 26.09 -20.77 41.38
CA VAL A 128 25.02 -21.22 40.49
C VAL A 128 25.24 -20.67 39.13
N SER A 129 25.76 -21.46 38.18
CA SER A 129 25.81 -21.07 36.77
C SER A 129 24.70 -21.78 35.98
N VAL A 130 23.82 -21.00 35.42
CA VAL A 130 22.71 -21.49 34.56
C VAL A 130 23.25 -21.64 33.15
N ARG A 131 23.16 -22.84 32.56
CA ARG A 131 23.63 -23.14 31.20
C ARG A 131 22.53 -23.12 30.17
N ARG A 132 21.31 -23.54 30.55
CA ARG A 132 20.15 -23.59 29.67
C ARG A 132 18.89 -23.33 30.45
N VAL A 133 18.02 -22.54 29.89
CA VAL A 133 16.67 -22.29 30.39
C VAL A 133 15.68 -22.75 29.32
N VAL A 134 14.77 -23.66 29.69
CA VAL A 134 13.68 -24.07 28.80
C VAL A 134 12.37 -23.57 29.38
N LEU A 135 11.65 -22.78 28.60
CA LEU A 135 10.32 -22.25 28.92
C LEU A 135 9.30 -23.01 28.08
N THR A 136 8.45 -23.78 28.73
CA THR A 136 7.36 -24.53 28.08
C THR A 136 6.06 -23.77 28.24
N ARG A 137 5.39 -23.48 27.13
CA ARG A 137 4.16 -22.66 27.03
C ARG A 137 4.23 -21.35 27.81
N PRO A 138 5.27 -20.54 27.58
CA PRO A 138 5.25 -19.20 28.13
C PRO A 138 4.17 -18.36 27.43
N ALA A 139 3.36 -17.67 28.21
CA ALA A 139 2.41 -16.66 27.74
C ALA A 139 2.89 -15.29 28.21
N VAL A 140 3.26 -14.43 27.29
CA VAL A 140 3.72 -13.06 27.54
C VAL A 140 2.61 -12.09 27.19
N GLU A 141 2.23 -11.22 28.11
CA GLU A 141 1.29 -10.13 27.85
C GLU A 141 1.99 -8.78 27.91
N LEU A 142 2.12 -8.15 26.74
CA LEU A 142 2.68 -6.80 26.56
C LEU A 142 1.52 -5.81 26.46
N ARG A 143 1.29 -5.02 27.51
CA ARG A 143 0.18 -4.08 27.58
C ARG A 143 0.69 -2.63 27.66
N VAL A 144 0.07 -1.77 26.87
CA VAL A 144 0.14 -0.31 27.02
C VAL A 144 -1.21 0.16 27.50
N ASP A 145 -1.28 0.78 28.66
CA ASP A 145 -2.54 1.26 29.23
C ASP A 145 -3.01 2.59 28.61
N ALA A 146 -4.18 3.05 29.02
CA ALA A 146 -4.77 4.30 28.54
C ALA A 146 -3.89 5.54 28.82
N GLN A 147 -3.00 5.47 29.83
CA GLN A 147 -2.06 6.53 30.20
C GLN A 147 -0.72 6.40 29.46
N GLY A 148 -0.52 5.35 28.65
CA GLY A 148 0.70 5.10 27.89
C GLY A 148 1.81 4.39 28.68
N ARG A 149 1.51 3.88 29.90
CA ARG A 149 2.46 3.08 30.67
C ARG A 149 2.55 1.68 30.07
N ARG A 150 3.73 1.08 30.16
CA ARG A 150 4.01 -0.20 29.50
C ARG A 150 4.21 -1.30 30.52
N SER A 151 3.59 -2.46 30.35
CA SER A 151 3.71 -3.60 31.27
C SER A 151 5.12 -4.19 31.38
N TRP A 152 5.97 -3.95 30.41
CA TRP A 152 7.36 -4.45 30.36
C TRP A 152 8.40 -3.45 30.89
N ASP A 153 8.01 -2.22 31.25
CA ASP A 153 8.93 -1.29 31.88
C ASP A 153 9.26 -1.79 33.29
N LEU A 154 10.49 -2.26 33.47
CA LEU A 154 10.99 -2.67 34.78
C LEU A 154 11.31 -1.41 35.58
N ALA A 155 10.43 -1.03 36.49
CA ALA A 155 10.75 0.02 37.46
C ALA A 155 11.91 -0.49 38.31
N LEU A 156 13.12 0.06 38.10
CA LEU A 156 14.19 -0.09 39.05
C LEU A 156 13.69 0.50 40.38
N ALA A 157 13.67 -0.30 41.43
CA ALA A 157 13.18 0.13 42.73
C ALA A 157 13.77 1.50 43.10
N PRO A 158 12.96 2.48 43.49
CA PRO A 158 13.47 3.77 43.88
C PRO A 158 14.41 3.57 45.04
N THR A 159 15.66 3.93 44.88
CA THR A 159 16.58 4.09 46.00
C THR A 159 15.86 4.95 47.05
N ARG A 160 15.74 4.45 48.28
CA ARG A 160 15.08 5.10 49.43
C ARG A 160 15.03 6.60 49.32
N PRO A 161 13.88 7.27 49.53
CA PRO A 161 13.85 8.70 49.57
C PRO A 161 14.83 9.15 50.69
N ALA A 162 15.80 9.98 50.30
CA ALA A 162 16.65 10.64 51.28
C ALA A 162 15.70 11.34 52.26
N LYS A 163 15.85 11.04 53.58
CA LYS A 163 15.13 11.68 54.67
C LYS A 163 15.07 13.18 54.38
N ALA A 164 13.84 13.67 54.22
CA ALA A 164 13.63 15.11 54.09
C ALA A 164 14.21 15.78 55.31
N VAL A 165 15.32 16.51 55.09
CA VAL A 165 15.85 17.45 56.05
C VAL A 165 14.86 18.60 56.07
N GLN A 166 14.10 18.70 57.18
CA GLN A 166 13.26 19.85 57.43
C GLN A 166 14.15 21.10 57.47
N PRO A 167 13.85 22.19 56.74
CA PRO A 167 14.53 23.43 56.90
C PRO A 167 14.14 24.04 58.25
N THR A 168 15.08 24.11 59.17
CA THR A 168 14.97 25.00 60.36
C THR A 168 14.96 26.43 59.87
N SER A 169 13.86 27.12 60.10
CA SER A 169 13.72 28.57 59.87
C SER A 169 14.53 29.33 60.89
N SER A 170 15.50 30.13 60.47
CA SER A 170 15.97 31.35 61.17
C SER A 170 16.69 32.25 60.19
N GLY A 171 16.13 33.42 59.97
CA GLY A 171 16.79 34.75 59.91
C GLY A 171 17.53 35.14 58.64
N ASP A 172 16.92 36.13 58.00
CA ASP A 172 17.57 37.27 57.27
C ASP A 172 18.43 37.07 56.00
N GLY A 173 17.89 37.57 54.92
CA GLY A 173 18.53 38.56 54.09
C GLY A 173 19.44 38.11 52.93
N ARG A 174 18.97 38.32 51.71
CA ARG A 174 19.68 38.42 50.44
C ARG A 174 20.07 37.17 49.71
N LEU A 175 19.29 36.84 48.69
CA LEU A 175 19.60 35.90 47.64
C LEU A 175 20.60 36.50 46.65
N GLN A 176 21.82 35.95 46.61
CA GLN A 176 22.70 36.02 45.43
C GLN A 176 22.69 34.65 44.74
N PRO A 177 22.52 34.54 43.41
CA PRO A 177 22.65 33.26 42.72
C PRO A 177 24.13 32.90 42.59
N ALA A 178 24.53 31.80 43.24
CA ALA A 178 25.85 31.21 43.05
C ALA A 178 25.88 30.36 41.77
N PRO A 179 26.99 30.37 41.00
CA PRO A 179 27.11 29.50 39.82
C PRO A 179 27.29 28.06 40.25
N ILE A 180 26.40 27.21 39.78
CA ILE A 180 26.51 25.75 39.94
C ILE A 180 27.52 25.22 38.91
N SER A 181 28.78 25.22 39.30
CA SER A 181 29.84 24.46 38.62
C SER A 181 30.26 23.37 39.61
N GLY A 182 29.75 22.14 39.40
CA GLY A 182 30.14 21.01 40.21
C GLY A 182 29.90 19.69 39.47
N PRO A 183 30.73 18.68 39.71
CA PRO A 183 30.75 17.39 38.99
C PRO A 183 29.57 16.46 39.25
N GLN A 184 28.49 16.91 39.90
CA GLN A 184 27.34 16.10 40.26
C GLN A 184 26.36 15.81 39.12
N ALA A 185 26.48 16.51 37.97
CA ALA A 185 25.64 16.24 36.81
C ALA A 185 26.10 15.02 35.98
N GLN A 186 27.33 14.57 36.14
CA GLN A 186 27.86 13.38 35.45
C GLN A 186 27.54 12.07 36.20
N ASP A 187 27.42 12.12 37.53
CA ASP A 187 27.07 10.91 38.32
C ASP A 187 25.57 10.57 38.24
N ALA A 188 24.71 11.56 38.07
CA ALA A 188 23.27 11.29 37.85
C ALA A 188 22.98 10.65 36.49
N ARG A 189 23.83 10.83 35.48
CA ARG A 189 23.73 10.17 34.18
C ARG A 189 24.27 8.74 34.16
N ARG A 190 25.18 8.38 35.06
CA ARG A 190 25.70 7.01 35.22
C ARG A 190 24.73 6.06 35.95
N LEU A 191 23.74 6.60 36.64
CA LEU A 191 22.72 5.80 37.35
C LEU A 191 21.47 5.48 36.54
N ALA A 192 21.38 5.96 35.31
CA ALA A 192 20.27 5.64 34.41
C ALA A 192 20.54 4.30 33.69
N GLY A 193 20.30 3.22 34.36
CA GLY A 193 19.74 1.98 33.80
C GLY A 193 20.66 1.00 33.06
N GLY A 194 21.87 1.34 32.61
CA GLY A 194 22.68 0.43 31.80
C GLY A 194 23.49 -0.60 32.61
N GLY A 195 24.00 -0.21 33.78
CA GLY A 195 24.93 -1.04 34.57
C GLY A 195 24.32 -2.31 35.18
N ASN A 196 23.03 -2.35 35.42
CA ASN A 196 22.36 -3.50 36.04
C ASN A 196 21.96 -4.61 35.06
N LEU A 197 21.67 -4.27 33.82
CA LEU A 197 21.32 -5.25 32.79
C LEU A 197 22.56 -6.04 32.33
N ALA A 198 23.69 -5.37 32.19
CA ALA A 198 24.98 -5.99 31.86
C ALA A 198 25.41 -7.00 32.94
N ALA A 199 25.36 -6.59 34.20
CA ALA A 199 25.69 -7.48 35.34
C ALA A 199 24.69 -8.66 35.49
N THR A 200 23.44 -8.46 35.07
CA THR A 200 22.43 -9.55 35.07
C THR A 200 22.70 -10.53 33.94
N LEU A 201 23.12 -10.06 32.77
CA LEU A 201 23.46 -10.92 31.63
C LEU A 201 24.79 -11.67 31.82
N GLU A 202 25.76 -11.10 32.53
CA GLU A 202 26.98 -11.81 32.90
C GLU A 202 26.69 -13.05 33.78
N MET A 203 25.60 -13.04 34.56
CA MET A 203 25.17 -14.21 35.33
C MET A 203 24.58 -15.33 34.45
N PHE A 204 24.12 -15.01 33.25
CA PHE A 204 23.52 -15.96 32.29
C PHE A 204 24.46 -16.36 31.14
N SER A 205 25.72 -15.97 31.19
CA SER A 205 26.70 -16.32 30.14
C SER A 205 27.63 -17.48 30.61
N PRO A 206 27.82 -18.51 29.78
CA PRO A 206 27.15 -18.85 28.55
C PRO A 206 25.78 -19.52 28.82
N ALA A 207 24.72 -19.01 28.22
CA ALA A 207 23.37 -19.57 28.41
C ALA A 207 22.62 -19.70 27.09
N SER A 208 21.85 -20.78 26.97
CA SER A 208 20.82 -20.88 25.94
C SER A 208 19.43 -20.80 26.55
N ILE A 209 18.53 -20.07 25.90
CA ILE A 209 17.13 -19.97 26.28
C ILE A 209 16.31 -20.60 25.16
N GLN A 210 15.54 -21.63 25.52
CA GLN A 210 14.63 -22.29 24.60
C GLN A 210 13.19 -22.00 25.01
N VAL A 211 12.40 -21.52 24.05
CA VAL A 211 10.94 -21.36 24.18
C VAL A 211 10.28 -22.47 23.37
N VAL A 212 9.35 -23.18 23.99
CA VAL A 212 8.57 -24.25 23.37
C VAL A 212 7.09 -23.93 23.52
N ASP A 213 6.39 -23.86 22.40
CA ASP A 213 4.94 -23.60 22.31
C ASP A 213 4.52 -22.30 23.05
N GLY A 214 5.32 -21.23 22.87
CA GLY A 214 5.08 -19.94 23.51
C GLY A 214 3.98 -19.11 22.82
N SER A 215 3.49 -18.10 23.53
CA SER A 215 2.58 -17.09 22.99
C SER A 215 2.94 -15.70 23.48
N VAL A 216 2.72 -14.69 22.61
CA VAL A 216 2.90 -13.28 22.96
C VAL A 216 1.65 -12.53 22.54
N ARG A 217 1.04 -11.82 23.47
CA ARG A 217 -0.09 -10.93 23.24
C ARG A 217 0.31 -9.48 23.48
N TYR A 218 0.12 -8.63 22.47
CA TYR A 218 0.27 -7.19 22.60
C TYR A 218 -1.09 -6.51 22.59
N VAL A 219 -1.31 -5.61 23.56
CA VAL A 219 -2.54 -4.82 23.69
C VAL A 219 -2.17 -3.35 23.93
N ASP A 220 -2.63 -2.45 23.08
CA ASP A 220 -2.55 -1.01 23.31
C ASP A 220 -3.97 -0.45 23.51
N GLU A 221 -4.29 -0.08 24.74
CA GLU A 221 -5.62 0.42 25.12
C GLU A 221 -5.92 1.81 24.54
N ARG A 222 -4.91 2.59 24.15
CA ARG A 222 -5.09 3.92 23.57
C ARG A 222 -5.58 3.84 22.13
N SER A 223 -5.06 2.88 21.38
CA SER A 223 -5.38 2.68 19.96
C SER A 223 -6.38 1.54 19.74
N GLY A 224 -6.66 0.72 20.78
CA GLY A 224 -7.44 -0.51 20.67
C GLY A 224 -6.73 -1.62 19.90
N ALA A 225 -5.45 -1.46 19.57
CA ALA A 225 -4.69 -2.44 18.79
C ALA A 225 -4.42 -3.71 19.60
N ARG A 226 -4.67 -4.86 18.99
CA ARG A 226 -4.37 -6.20 19.56
C ARG A 226 -3.61 -7.01 18.54
N GLN A 227 -2.54 -7.66 19.00
CA GLN A 227 -1.72 -8.55 18.17
C GLN A 227 -1.40 -9.81 18.98
N ASP A 228 -1.66 -10.97 18.40
CA ASP A 228 -1.39 -12.27 19.01
C ASP A 228 -0.37 -13.03 18.14
N VAL A 229 0.71 -13.47 18.77
CA VAL A 229 1.70 -14.41 18.23
C VAL A 229 1.53 -15.71 18.98
N THR A 230 1.41 -16.81 18.28
CA THR A 230 1.19 -18.16 18.85
C THR A 230 2.22 -19.14 18.33
N SER A 231 2.28 -20.33 18.92
CA SER A 231 3.20 -21.39 18.52
C SER A 231 4.64 -20.91 18.39
N LEU A 232 5.08 -20.08 19.35
CA LEU A 232 6.44 -19.53 19.34
C LEU A 232 7.42 -20.63 19.77
N GLU A 233 8.26 -21.04 18.82
CA GLU A 233 9.41 -21.89 19.03
C GLU A 233 10.65 -21.02 18.87
N LEU A 234 11.48 -20.85 19.90
CA LEU A 234 12.63 -19.96 19.84
C LEU A 234 13.81 -20.53 20.60
N ASP A 235 14.95 -20.64 19.96
CA ASP A 235 16.24 -20.96 20.54
C ASP A 235 17.12 -19.70 20.51
N LEU A 236 17.43 -19.17 21.68
CA LEU A 236 18.40 -18.10 21.89
C LEU A 236 19.68 -18.71 22.44
N ALA A 237 20.80 -18.44 21.79
CA ALA A 237 22.13 -18.89 22.25
C ALA A 237 23.06 -17.69 22.42
N LEU A 238 23.68 -17.61 23.56
CA LEU A 238 24.72 -16.65 23.93
C LEU A 238 25.95 -17.44 24.38
N ASP A 239 26.95 -17.54 23.51
CA ASP A 239 28.16 -18.35 23.81
C ASP A 239 29.08 -17.63 24.82
N ASP A 240 29.13 -16.29 24.74
CA ASP A 240 29.88 -15.41 25.64
C ASP A 240 29.22 -14.03 25.69
N SER A 241 29.40 -13.28 26.79
CA SER A 241 28.88 -11.91 26.93
C SER A 241 29.46 -10.93 25.88
N ALA A 242 30.65 -11.23 25.37
CA ALA A 242 31.29 -10.51 24.25
C ALA A 242 30.94 -11.10 22.88
N GLY A 243 30.32 -12.28 22.86
CA GLY A 243 29.99 -13.02 21.66
C GLY A 243 28.66 -12.60 21.01
N PRO A 244 28.30 -13.30 19.93
CA PRO A 244 27.04 -13.08 19.27
C PRO A 244 25.87 -13.68 20.06
N LEU A 245 24.77 -12.93 20.17
CA LEU A 245 23.47 -13.49 20.51
C LEU A 245 22.81 -14.00 19.23
N THR A 246 22.61 -15.30 19.14
CA THR A 246 21.88 -15.90 18.01
C THR A 246 20.47 -16.26 18.40
N ALA A 247 19.53 -16.02 17.51
CA ALA A 247 18.12 -16.36 17.65
C ALA A 247 17.68 -17.20 16.45
N LYS A 248 17.11 -18.38 16.69
CA LYS A 248 16.52 -19.23 15.65
C LYS A 248 15.18 -19.76 16.12
N GLY A 249 14.19 -19.73 15.24
CA GLY A 249 12.89 -20.21 15.64
C GLY A 249 11.82 -20.02 14.58
N SER A 250 10.57 -20.17 15.03
CA SER A 250 9.38 -19.89 14.22
C SER A 250 8.23 -19.50 15.13
N PHE A 251 7.29 -18.79 14.56
CA PHE A 251 6.05 -18.38 15.23
C PHE A 251 4.90 -18.36 14.23
N ALA A 252 3.68 -18.40 14.74
CA ALA A 252 2.49 -18.16 13.94
C ALA A 252 1.91 -16.78 14.28
N TRP A 253 1.69 -15.96 13.25
CA TRP A 253 1.05 -14.66 13.37
C TRP A 253 -0.07 -14.54 12.33
N ARG A 254 -1.27 -14.24 12.79
CA ARG A 254 -2.47 -14.16 11.96
C ARG A 254 -2.68 -15.39 11.06
N GLY A 255 -2.44 -16.57 11.62
CA GLY A 255 -2.64 -17.85 10.93
C GLY A 255 -1.48 -18.33 10.06
N GLU A 256 -0.47 -17.51 9.81
CA GLU A 256 0.68 -17.85 8.98
C GLU A 256 1.92 -18.15 9.81
N LYS A 257 2.61 -19.22 9.47
CA LYS A 257 3.87 -19.61 10.11
C LYS A 257 5.03 -18.86 9.48
N VAL A 258 5.84 -18.20 10.33
CA VAL A 258 7.02 -17.45 9.92
C VAL A 258 8.22 -18.00 10.67
N SER A 259 9.30 -18.34 9.98
CA SER A 259 10.61 -18.64 10.55
C SER A 259 11.37 -17.34 10.84
N LEU A 260 12.14 -17.34 11.91
CA LEU A 260 12.99 -16.25 12.36
C LEU A 260 14.42 -16.72 12.52
N GLU A 261 15.37 -16.03 11.92
CA GLU A 261 16.80 -16.15 12.22
C GLU A 261 17.34 -14.75 12.53
N GLY A 262 18.06 -14.61 13.64
CA GLY A 262 18.66 -13.36 14.09
C GLY A 262 20.07 -13.55 14.61
N ASN A 263 20.91 -12.54 14.43
CA ASN A 263 22.25 -12.47 15.01
C ASN A 263 22.53 -11.01 15.42
N LEU A 264 22.93 -10.85 16.67
CA LEU A 264 23.32 -9.56 17.25
C LEU A 264 24.73 -9.70 17.85
N SER A 265 25.67 -8.90 17.35
CA SER A 265 27.10 -9.03 17.77
C SER A 265 27.82 -7.69 17.75
N PRO A 266 28.59 -7.37 18.79
CA PRO A 266 28.61 -8.04 20.10
C PRO A 266 27.43 -7.55 20.96
N LEU A 267 26.83 -8.44 21.75
CA LEU A 267 25.74 -8.08 22.65
C LEU A 267 26.18 -7.02 23.69
N ARG A 268 27.41 -7.13 24.18
CA ARG A 268 28.00 -6.20 25.15
C ARG A 268 28.01 -4.75 24.67
N ALA A 269 28.32 -4.50 23.40
CA ALA A 269 28.30 -3.15 22.84
C ALA A 269 26.93 -2.49 22.97
N LEU A 270 25.85 -3.25 22.69
CA LEU A 270 24.49 -2.74 22.86
C LEU A 270 24.17 -2.37 24.31
N LEU A 271 24.66 -3.16 25.27
CA LEU A 271 24.48 -2.89 26.71
C LEU A 271 25.29 -1.69 27.18
N GLU A 272 26.42 -1.42 26.54
CA GLU A 272 27.26 -0.24 26.77
C GLU A 272 26.82 0.99 25.97
N GLN A 273 25.61 0.93 25.36
CA GLN A 273 25.04 1.99 24.51
C GLN A 273 25.92 2.31 23.29
N GLN A 274 26.61 1.31 22.78
CA GLN A 274 27.39 1.38 21.54
C GLN A 274 26.63 0.65 20.42
N SER A 275 27.06 0.84 19.18
CA SER A 275 26.47 0.17 18.04
C SER A 275 26.87 -1.31 17.99
N ALA A 276 25.90 -2.18 17.69
CA ALA A 276 26.08 -3.60 17.47
C ALA A 276 25.57 -4.00 16.08
N LYS A 277 26.21 -4.98 15.45
CA LYS A 277 25.74 -5.52 14.18
C LYS A 277 24.51 -6.39 14.41
N LEU A 278 23.44 -6.10 13.68
CA LEU A 278 22.19 -6.85 13.71
C LEU A 278 21.88 -7.42 12.32
N THR A 279 21.69 -8.73 12.25
CA THR A 279 21.10 -9.38 11.08
C THR A 279 19.82 -10.09 11.47
N VAL A 280 18.75 -9.88 10.73
CA VAL A 280 17.45 -10.55 10.94
C VAL A 280 16.95 -11.08 9.61
N ARG A 281 16.44 -12.30 9.62
CA ARG A 281 15.76 -12.92 8.48
C ARG A 281 14.43 -13.48 8.94
N LEU A 282 13.40 -13.15 8.22
CA LEU A 282 12.05 -13.69 8.37
C LEU A 282 11.68 -14.39 7.09
N ALA A 283 11.14 -15.61 7.17
CA ALA A 283 10.66 -16.33 5.99
C ALA A 283 9.37 -17.07 6.30
N GLY A 284 8.34 -16.80 5.49
CA GLY A 284 7.03 -17.40 5.54
C GLY A 284 6.35 -17.31 4.20
N GLN A 285 5.19 -17.98 4.04
CA GLN A 285 4.44 -17.93 2.77
C GLN A 285 4.08 -16.51 2.32
N PRO A 286 3.60 -15.61 3.21
CA PRO A 286 3.22 -14.25 2.78
C PRO A 286 4.41 -13.32 2.57
N VAL A 287 5.58 -13.60 3.18
CA VAL A 287 6.71 -12.66 3.16
C VAL A 287 8.05 -13.34 3.40
N GLU A 288 9.06 -12.88 2.69
CA GLU A 288 10.47 -13.03 3.03
C GLU A 288 11.03 -11.64 3.30
N ALA A 289 11.60 -11.42 4.49
CA ALA A 289 12.19 -10.15 4.86
C ALA A 289 13.57 -10.35 5.47
N SER A 290 14.48 -9.42 5.21
CA SER A 290 15.81 -9.42 5.83
C SER A 290 16.26 -8.02 6.16
N TYR A 291 16.95 -7.88 7.27
CA TYR A 291 17.70 -6.71 7.69
C TYR A 291 19.16 -7.08 7.92
N ASP A 292 20.07 -6.27 7.44
CA ASP A 292 21.53 -6.40 7.68
C ASP A 292 22.09 -4.99 7.92
N GLY A 293 22.51 -4.73 9.15
CA GLY A 293 22.98 -3.40 9.53
C GLY A 293 23.44 -3.34 10.98
N THR A 294 23.36 -2.16 11.54
CA THR A 294 23.70 -1.86 12.93
C THR A 294 22.47 -1.40 13.70
N ILE A 295 22.49 -1.65 14.99
CA ILE A 295 21.54 -1.17 15.98
C ILE A 295 22.29 -0.48 17.09
N GLU A 296 21.79 0.67 17.54
CA GLU A 296 22.29 1.40 18.68
C GLU A 296 21.14 1.76 19.61
N VAL A 297 21.35 1.63 20.92
CA VAL A 297 20.39 1.97 21.96
C VAL A 297 21.08 2.94 22.92
N SER A 298 21.07 4.22 22.59
CA SER A 298 21.63 5.29 23.46
C SER A 298 20.52 6.13 24.09
N THR A 299 20.11 7.21 23.47
CA THR A 299 18.94 8.04 23.88
C THR A 299 17.64 7.54 23.30
N GLY A 300 17.70 6.52 22.44
CA GLY A 300 16.62 5.86 21.73
C GLY A 300 17.14 4.76 20.84
N LEU A 301 16.24 4.12 20.11
CA LEU A 301 16.59 3.08 19.15
C LEU A 301 17.03 3.73 17.84
N ALA A 302 18.25 3.45 17.38
CA ALA A 302 18.74 3.80 16.05
C ALA A 302 19.07 2.54 15.25
N LEU A 303 18.70 2.53 13.98
CA LEU A 303 18.96 1.46 13.03
C LEU A 303 19.60 2.07 11.78
N GLU A 304 20.66 1.46 11.28
CA GLU A 304 21.30 1.82 10.03
C GLU A 304 21.72 0.55 9.29
N GLY A 305 21.17 0.32 8.09
CA GLY A 305 21.46 -0.92 7.37
C GLY A 305 20.61 -1.10 6.14
N ARG A 306 20.65 -2.28 5.57
CA ARG A 306 19.90 -2.65 4.38
C ARG A 306 18.71 -3.53 4.72
N ILE A 307 17.54 -3.14 4.23
CA ILE A 307 16.32 -3.94 4.30
C ILE A 307 16.02 -4.53 2.92
N ARG A 308 15.57 -5.78 2.89
CA ARG A 308 14.98 -6.43 1.72
C ARG A 308 13.68 -7.09 2.12
N LEU A 309 12.68 -7.01 1.26
CA LEU A 309 11.39 -7.64 1.46
C LEU A 309 10.93 -8.21 0.13
N LYS A 310 10.39 -9.43 0.15
CA LYS A 310 9.76 -10.08 -1.00
C LYS A 310 8.44 -10.70 -0.55
N SER A 311 7.44 -10.61 -1.43
CA SER A 311 6.15 -11.28 -1.25
C SER A 311 5.65 -11.77 -2.60
N PRO A 312 5.12 -12.98 -2.71
CA PRO A 312 4.54 -13.47 -3.95
C PRO A 312 3.24 -12.74 -4.34
N SER A 313 2.57 -12.08 -3.39
CA SER A 313 1.38 -11.26 -3.63
C SER A 313 1.30 -10.12 -2.62
N ALA A 314 1.34 -8.89 -3.13
CA ALA A 314 1.19 -7.69 -2.30
C ALA A 314 -0.19 -7.64 -1.62
N GLN A 315 -1.25 -8.14 -2.27
CA GLN A 315 -2.59 -8.21 -1.73
C GLN A 315 -2.66 -9.16 -0.51
N LYS A 316 -2.08 -10.37 -0.62
CA LYS A 316 -2.00 -11.32 0.49
C LYS A 316 -1.17 -10.75 1.65
N LEU A 317 -0.04 -10.12 1.34
CA LEU A 317 0.78 -9.43 2.34
C LEU A 317 -0.01 -8.34 3.06
N GLY A 318 -0.71 -7.47 2.30
CA GLY A 318 -1.55 -6.42 2.86
C GLY A 318 -2.65 -6.96 3.77
N SER A 319 -3.36 -8.00 3.36
CA SER A 319 -4.37 -8.67 4.16
C SER A 319 -3.78 -9.30 5.43
N TRP A 320 -2.63 -9.95 5.30
CA TRP A 320 -1.92 -10.56 6.44
C TRP A 320 -1.47 -9.52 7.47
N VAL A 321 -0.92 -8.38 7.06
CA VAL A 321 -0.56 -7.30 8.00
C VAL A 321 -1.77 -6.50 8.51
N GLY A 322 -3.00 -6.80 8.01
CA GLY A 322 -4.24 -6.13 8.42
C GLY A 322 -4.44 -4.75 7.78
N LYS A 323 -3.78 -4.51 6.68
CA LYS A 323 -3.92 -3.34 5.82
C LYS A 323 -4.21 -3.82 4.40
N PRO A 324 -5.44 -4.28 4.13
CA PRO A 324 -5.79 -4.79 2.81
C PRO A 324 -5.57 -3.70 1.76
N ILE A 325 -4.81 -4.03 0.73
CA ILE A 325 -4.65 -3.16 -0.42
C ILE A 325 -5.93 -3.30 -1.23
N ALA A 326 -6.68 -2.23 -1.36
CA ALA A 326 -7.87 -2.18 -2.20
C ALA A 326 -7.44 -2.14 -3.67
N ALA A 327 -7.09 -3.29 -4.22
CA ALA A 327 -6.81 -3.41 -5.64
C ALA A 327 -7.91 -4.24 -6.29
N GLY A 328 -8.57 -3.68 -7.27
CA GLY A 328 -9.55 -4.40 -8.11
C GLY A 328 -8.92 -5.47 -9.00
N ARG A 329 -7.59 -5.58 -9.00
CA ARG A 329 -6.78 -6.64 -9.61
C ARG A 329 -5.72 -7.06 -8.61
N ASP A 330 -5.26 -8.32 -8.71
CA ASP A 330 -4.09 -8.77 -7.95
C ASP A 330 -2.92 -7.83 -8.29
N ALA A 331 -2.42 -7.11 -7.29
CA ALA A 331 -1.30 -6.18 -7.45
C ALA A 331 0.02 -6.90 -7.83
N GLY A 332 0.00 -8.24 -7.85
CA GLY A 332 1.14 -9.07 -8.21
C GLY A 332 2.17 -9.22 -7.10
N ALA A 333 3.34 -9.72 -7.49
CA ALA A 333 4.46 -9.90 -6.58
C ALA A 333 5.05 -8.55 -6.15
N LEU A 334 5.51 -8.48 -4.90
CA LEU A 334 6.21 -7.32 -4.34
C LEU A 334 7.66 -7.71 -4.04
N ALA A 335 8.60 -6.93 -4.50
CA ALA A 335 9.97 -6.96 -4.01
C ALA A 335 10.41 -5.52 -3.67
N LEU A 336 11.17 -5.37 -2.59
CA LEU A 336 11.69 -4.09 -2.13
C LEU A 336 13.09 -4.27 -1.58
N SER A 337 14.00 -3.38 -1.93
CA SER A 337 15.29 -3.20 -1.26
C SER A 337 15.56 -1.72 -1.01
N SER A 338 16.17 -1.41 0.13
CA SER A 338 16.50 -0.04 0.48
C SER A 338 17.58 0.01 1.55
N SER A 339 18.34 1.09 1.59
CA SER A 339 19.14 1.51 2.74
C SER A 339 18.20 2.17 3.75
N LEU A 340 18.11 1.59 4.94
CA LEU A 340 17.27 2.04 6.05
C LEU A 340 18.11 2.83 7.04
N THR A 341 17.67 4.03 7.38
CA THR A 341 18.13 4.76 8.57
C THR A 341 16.91 5.03 9.44
N GLY A 342 16.88 4.51 10.65
CA GLY A 342 15.72 4.57 11.54
C GLY A 342 16.09 5.08 12.93
N GLY A 343 15.16 5.82 13.54
CA GLY A 343 15.25 6.31 14.92
C GLY A 343 13.86 6.35 15.54
N ASN A 344 13.74 6.86 16.77
CA ASN A 344 12.47 6.87 17.51
C ASN A 344 11.32 7.56 16.75
N ASP A 345 11.63 8.60 16.00
CA ASP A 345 10.63 9.50 15.42
C ASP A 345 10.72 9.62 13.89
N ARG A 346 11.76 9.02 13.28
CA ARG A 346 11.99 9.11 11.84
C ARG A 346 12.56 7.80 11.28
N ILE A 347 12.01 7.40 10.16
CA ILE A 347 12.50 6.28 9.34
C ILE A 347 12.78 6.85 7.95
N ALA A 348 13.99 6.66 7.43
CA ALA A 348 14.36 7.06 6.08
C ALA A 348 14.78 5.82 5.28
N LEU A 349 14.28 5.73 4.06
CA LEU A 349 14.61 4.74 3.05
C LEU A 349 15.32 5.45 1.91
N ALA A 350 16.62 5.25 1.79
CA ALA A 350 17.43 5.74 0.68
C ALA A 350 17.68 4.60 -0.31
N ASP A 351 17.99 4.95 -1.55
CA ASP A 351 18.25 3.99 -2.61
C ASP A 351 17.13 2.93 -2.69
N LEU A 352 15.89 3.40 -2.54
CA LEU A 352 14.72 2.54 -2.59
C LEU A 352 14.57 1.99 -4.00
N GLU A 353 14.59 0.68 -4.13
CA GLU A 353 14.25 -0.07 -5.33
C GLU A 353 13.10 -1.00 -4.99
N ALA A 354 11.99 -0.90 -5.72
CA ALA A 354 10.86 -1.78 -5.53
C ALA A 354 10.23 -2.18 -6.85
N THR A 355 9.60 -3.35 -6.85
CA THR A 355 8.74 -3.82 -7.94
C THR A 355 7.42 -4.27 -7.37
N LEU A 356 6.33 -3.89 -8.02
CA LEU A 356 4.97 -4.30 -7.69
C LEU A 356 4.28 -4.75 -8.97
N GLY A 357 4.14 -6.06 -9.15
CA GLY A 357 3.74 -6.60 -10.45
C GLY A 357 4.66 -6.11 -11.56
N ASP A 358 4.09 -5.45 -12.57
CA ASP A 358 4.83 -4.89 -13.71
C ASP A 358 5.38 -3.46 -13.46
N THR A 359 5.10 -2.88 -12.29
CA THR A 359 5.54 -1.53 -11.96
C THR A 359 6.84 -1.57 -11.17
N SER A 360 7.89 -0.95 -11.71
CA SER A 360 9.12 -0.68 -10.98
C SER A 360 9.10 0.72 -10.38
N LEU A 361 9.71 0.87 -9.21
CA LEU A 361 9.78 2.11 -8.45
C LEU A 361 11.20 2.27 -7.90
N ASN A 362 11.76 3.47 -8.05
CA ASN A 362 13.06 3.85 -7.50
C ASN A 362 12.93 5.20 -6.79
N GLY A 363 13.75 5.45 -5.77
CA GLY A 363 13.74 6.75 -5.12
C GLY A 363 14.16 6.74 -3.66
N SER A 364 13.54 7.64 -2.90
CA SER A 364 13.76 7.77 -1.47
C SER A 364 12.47 8.18 -0.77
N LEU A 365 12.29 7.70 0.47
CA LEU A 365 11.17 8.04 1.34
C LEU A 365 11.66 8.33 2.75
N ALA A 366 11.05 9.29 3.43
CA ALA A 366 11.21 9.52 4.84
C ALA A 366 9.83 9.57 5.51
N ILE A 367 9.71 8.95 6.67
CA ILE A 367 8.48 8.89 7.46
C ILE A 367 8.80 9.46 8.84
N GLU A 368 8.09 10.49 9.26
CA GLU A 368 8.18 11.10 10.59
C GLU A 368 6.93 10.77 11.38
N THR A 369 7.11 10.26 12.61
CA THR A 369 6.03 9.73 13.45
C THR A 369 5.71 10.56 14.70
N LYS A 370 6.34 11.74 14.84
CA LYS A 370 6.14 12.62 16.01
C LYS A 370 4.74 13.19 16.13
N ALA A 371 4.09 13.47 15.00
CA ALA A 371 2.76 14.06 14.96
C ALA A 371 1.67 12.98 15.16
N VAL A 372 0.44 13.43 15.42
CA VAL A 372 -0.73 12.54 15.51
C VAL A 372 -0.92 11.74 14.22
N ARG A 373 -0.58 12.34 13.07
CA ARG A 373 -0.51 11.66 11.77
C ARG A 373 0.96 11.56 11.34
N PRO A 374 1.40 10.42 10.83
CA PRO A 374 2.73 10.31 10.25
C PRO A 374 2.85 11.26 9.05
N TYR A 375 4.02 11.83 8.87
CA TYR A 375 4.35 12.66 7.72
C TYR A 375 5.30 11.90 6.80
N VAL A 376 4.93 11.77 5.53
CA VAL A 376 5.70 11.06 4.51
C VAL A 376 6.26 12.04 3.49
N SER A 377 7.57 12.04 3.28
CA SER A 377 8.23 12.88 2.29
C SER A 377 9.17 12.07 1.42
N GLY A 378 9.39 12.51 0.18
CA GLY A 378 10.34 11.82 -0.68
C GLY A 378 10.20 12.08 -2.16
N THR A 379 11.05 11.39 -2.92
CA THR A 379 11.06 11.44 -4.38
C THR A 379 10.97 10.02 -4.93
N LEU A 380 10.01 9.78 -5.81
CA LEU A 380 9.77 8.47 -6.40
C LEU A 380 9.72 8.56 -7.92
N ARG A 381 10.39 7.64 -8.57
CA ARG A 381 10.32 7.42 -10.01
C ARG A 381 9.71 6.05 -10.27
N LEU A 382 8.64 6.01 -11.04
CA LEU A 382 7.90 4.83 -11.40
C LEU A 382 8.04 4.53 -12.90
N SER A 383 8.02 3.26 -13.30
CA SER A 383 7.89 2.90 -14.70
C SER A 383 6.49 3.22 -15.24
N GLN A 384 5.47 3.10 -14.40
CA GLN A 384 4.10 3.47 -14.72
C GLN A 384 3.31 3.85 -13.46
N LEU A 385 2.35 4.75 -13.63
CA LEU A 385 1.43 5.19 -12.59
C LEU A 385 0.00 4.92 -13.05
N ASP A 386 -0.67 3.92 -12.47
CA ASP A 386 -2.07 3.59 -12.74
C ASP A 386 -2.96 4.27 -11.69
N ILE A 387 -3.59 5.38 -12.09
CA ILE A 387 -4.48 6.14 -11.20
C ILE A 387 -5.81 5.40 -11.00
N GLY A 388 -6.30 4.70 -12.03
CA GLY A 388 -7.55 3.95 -11.96
C GLY A 388 -7.49 2.85 -10.91
N GLY A 389 -6.39 2.09 -10.88
CA GLY A 389 -6.18 1.02 -9.90
C GLY A 389 -6.01 1.50 -8.46
N ILE A 390 -5.59 2.75 -8.25
CA ILE A 390 -5.36 3.31 -6.91
C ILE A 390 -6.66 3.86 -6.29
N LEU A 391 -7.51 4.50 -7.08
CA LEU A 391 -8.66 5.28 -6.58
C LEU A 391 -10.00 4.54 -6.65
N ILE A 392 -10.14 3.52 -7.51
CA ILE A 392 -11.42 2.88 -7.76
C ILE A 392 -11.50 1.56 -7.00
N ARG A 393 -12.45 1.44 -6.08
CA ARG A 393 -12.81 0.19 -5.40
C ARG A 393 -13.89 -0.52 -6.22
N PRO A 394 -13.68 -1.76 -6.69
CA PRO A 394 -14.76 -2.52 -7.32
C PRO A 394 -15.94 -2.64 -6.35
N GLY A 395 -17.15 -2.39 -6.84
CA GLY A 395 -18.38 -2.58 -6.06
C GLY A 395 -18.51 -4.03 -5.59
N PRO A 396 -19.29 -4.30 -4.54
CA PRO A 396 -19.44 -5.64 -3.93
C PRO A 396 -19.94 -6.73 -4.89
N ASP A 397 -20.44 -6.38 -6.06
CA ASP A 397 -20.96 -7.33 -7.06
C ASP A 397 -19.88 -7.89 -8.02
N ALA A 398 -18.66 -7.38 -8.00
CA ALA A 398 -17.59 -7.83 -8.92
C ALA A 398 -16.74 -8.99 -8.39
N ALA A 399 -16.95 -9.44 -7.16
CA ALA A 399 -16.15 -10.49 -6.52
C ALA A 399 -17.01 -11.59 -5.93
N ALA A 400 -17.67 -12.42 -6.76
CA ALA A 400 -18.13 -13.74 -6.34
C ALA A 400 -18.25 -14.70 -7.52
N PRO A 401 -17.33 -15.67 -7.68
CA PRO A 401 -17.72 -16.95 -8.24
C PRO A 401 -18.47 -17.75 -7.16
N ASP A 402 -19.64 -18.20 -7.52
CA ASP A 402 -20.54 -19.14 -6.85
C ASP A 402 -19.97 -19.94 -5.66
N SER A 403 -20.42 -19.58 -4.46
CA SER A 403 -20.60 -20.55 -3.37
C SER A 403 -21.47 -19.93 -2.26
N ARG A 404 -22.81 -19.95 -2.45
CA ARG A 404 -23.77 -19.77 -1.34
C ARG A 404 -24.75 -20.92 -1.31
N PRO A 405 -24.93 -21.59 -0.16
CA PRO A 405 -26.09 -22.46 0.03
C PRO A 405 -27.36 -21.60 0.10
N SER A 406 -28.35 -22.04 -0.63
CA SER A 406 -29.70 -21.49 -0.70
C SER A 406 -30.30 -21.29 0.70
N GLN A 407 -30.56 -20.04 1.10
CA GLN A 407 -31.49 -19.69 2.15
C GLN A 407 -32.59 -18.78 1.58
N ALA A 408 -33.80 -19.04 2.04
CA ALA A 408 -35.07 -18.53 1.55
C ALA A 408 -35.17 -16.99 1.46
N ALA A 409 -35.79 -16.53 0.39
CA ALA A 409 -36.02 -15.13 0.05
C ALA A 409 -36.95 -14.39 1.02
N PRO A 410 -36.65 -13.15 1.44
CA PRO A 410 -37.62 -12.21 2.01
C PRO A 410 -38.46 -11.53 0.93
N PRO A 411 -39.63 -10.94 1.24
CA PRO A 411 -40.64 -10.53 0.26
C PRO A 411 -40.20 -9.30 -0.54
N LYS A 412 -40.59 -9.32 -1.83
CA LYS A 412 -40.31 -8.32 -2.86
C LYS A 412 -40.96 -6.98 -2.53
N VAL A 413 -40.14 -5.93 -2.43
CA VAL A 413 -40.54 -4.53 -2.54
C VAL A 413 -40.65 -4.16 -4.05
N PRO A 414 -41.65 -3.38 -4.51
CA PRO A 414 -41.83 -3.08 -5.92
C PRO A 414 -40.65 -2.25 -6.46
N GLN A 415 -39.93 -2.82 -7.41
CA GLN A 415 -38.90 -2.08 -8.18
C GLN A 415 -39.58 -1.16 -9.18
N VAL A 416 -39.23 0.12 -9.12
CA VAL A 416 -39.51 1.09 -10.17
C VAL A 416 -38.77 0.66 -11.44
N ARG A 417 -39.50 0.37 -12.48
CA ARG A 417 -38.95 0.10 -13.82
C ARG A 417 -38.28 1.36 -14.35
N GLY A 418 -36.99 1.28 -14.62
CA GLY A 418 -36.29 2.32 -15.34
C GLY A 418 -34.91 1.89 -15.74
N PHE A 419 -34.69 1.92 -17.04
CA PHE A 419 -33.45 1.80 -17.80
C PHE A 419 -32.99 0.41 -18.17
N THR A 420 -33.44 0.03 -19.36
CA THR A 420 -32.92 -1.10 -20.12
C THR A 420 -31.48 -0.82 -20.55
N LYS A 421 -30.59 -1.76 -20.17
CA LYS A 421 -29.22 -1.82 -20.64
C LYS A 421 -29.21 -1.90 -22.17
N HIS A 422 -28.64 -0.92 -22.86
CA HIS A 422 -28.47 -0.97 -24.31
C HIS A 422 -27.27 -1.88 -24.63
N PRO A 423 -27.40 -2.87 -25.49
CA PRO A 423 -26.29 -3.70 -25.91
C PRO A 423 -25.45 -2.94 -26.95
N GLY A 424 -24.20 -2.63 -26.61
CA GLY A 424 -23.19 -2.24 -27.59
C GLY A 424 -22.47 -0.89 -27.43
N GLY A 425 -22.66 -0.14 -26.33
CA GLY A 425 -21.87 1.08 -26.03
C GLY A 425 -20.85 0.85 -24.94
N LYS A 426 -19.73 1.59 -24.93
CA LYS A 426 -18.84 1.69 -23.76
C LYS A 426 -19.68 1.97 -22.51
N ALA A 427 -19.29 1.36 -21.40
CA ALA A 427 -20.03 1.46 -20.13
C ALA A 427 -20.36 2.92 -19.76
N ASP A 428 -21.57 3.14 -19.28
CA ASP A 428 -21.99 4.39 -18.62
C ASP A 428 -20.95 4.86 -17.59
N TRP A 429 -21.03 6.11 -17.15
CA TRP A 429 -20.24 6.63 -16.03
C TRP A 429 -20.29 5.66 -14.85
N SER A 430 -19.12 5.31 -14.26
CA SER A 430 -19.05 4.33 -13.19
C SER A 430 -19.76 4.80 -11.92
N ASP A 431 -20.52 3.89 -11.30
CA ASP A 431 -21.07 4.05 -9.96
C ASP A 431 -20.14 3.49 -8.87
N ASP A 432 -18.97 2.97 -9.25
CA ASP A 432 -17.99 2.47 -8.30
C ASP A 432 -17.52 3.56 -7.35
N LEU A 433 -17.42 3.20 -6.06
CA LEU A 433 -17.06 4.17 -5.03
C LEU A 433 -15.59 4.54 -5.12
N ILE A 434 -15.31 5.83 -5.05
CA ILE A 434 -13.96 6.38 -4.94
C ILE A 434 -13.57 6.32 -3.46
N ASP A 435 -12.55 5.52 -3.13
CA ASP A 435 -12.07 5.38 -1.76
C ASP A 435 -11.02 6.45 -1.43
N LEU A 436 -11.42 7.48 -0.70
CA LEU A 436 -10.54 8.54 -0.19
C LEU A 436 -10.10 8.33 1.27
N ALA A 437 -10.49 7.22 1.92
CA ALA A 437 -10.07 6.93 3.29
C ALA A 437 -8.53 6.90 3.47
N PRO A 438 -7.73 6.44 2.49
CA PRO A 438 -6.27 6.51 2.59
C PRO A 438 -5.70 7.92 2.76
N LEU A 439 -6.37 8.97 2.29
CA LEU A 439 -5.94 10.37 2.47
C LEU A 439 -5.92 10.80 3.94
N GLY A 440 -6.64 10.10 4.82
CA GLY A 440 -6.67 10.37 6.26
C GLY A 440 -5.57 9.69 7.07
N LEU A 441 -4.80 8.76 6.47
CA LEU A 441 -3.84 7.92 7.20
C LEU A 441 -2.52 8.63 7.50
N ALA A 442 -2.09 9.56 6.66
CA ALA A 442 -0.81 10.27 6.78
C ALA A 442 -0.90 11.62 6.07
N ASP A 443 -0.07 12.56 6.44
CA ASP A 443 0.25 13.73 5.63
C ASP A 443 1.46 13.41 4.74
N ALA A 444 1.56 14.03 3.55
CA ALA A 444 2.65 13.71 2.62
C ALA A 444 3.09 14.90 1.77
N ASP A 445 4.38 14.90 1.40
CA ASP A 445 4.97 15.75 0.35
C ASP A 445 5.88 14.89 -0.53
N LEU A 446 5.38 14.54 -1.71
CA LEU A 446 6.04 13.61 -2.61
C LEU A 446 6.28 14.26 -3.98
N ALA A 447 7.52 14.18 -4.45
CA ALA A 447 7.85 14.45 -5.85
C ALA A 447 7.80 13.13 -6.62
N LEU A 448 6.92 13.04 -7.60
CA LEU A 448 6.66 11.83 -8.36
C LEU A 448 7.02 12.05 -9.84
N SER A 449 7.67 11.08 -10.44
CA SER A 449 7.83 10.98 -11.89
C SER A 449 7.49 9.58 -12.35
N ALA A 450 6.86 9.47 -13.52
CA ALA A 450 6.59 8.18 -14.12
C ALA A 450 6.89 8.24 -15.63
N ASP A 451 7.31 7.10 -16.20
CA ASP A 451 7.57 7.04 -17.64
C ASP A 451 6.25 7.03 -18.43
N ARG A 452 5.14 6.65 -17.78
CA ARG A 452 3.77 6.75 -18.29
C ARG A 452 2.75 6.79 -17.18
N LEU A 453 1.63 7.46 -17.43
CA LEU A 453 0.44 7.48 -16.57
C LEU A 453 -0.68 6.76 -17.32
N LEU A 454 -1.39 5.90 -16.60
CA LEU A 454 -2.50 5.11 -17.12
C LEU A 454 -3.80 5.54 -16.42
N TYR A 455 -4.82 5.85 -17.19
CA TYR A 455 -6.16 6.07 -16.67
C TYR A 455 -7.19 5.57 -17.70
N LYS A 456 -7.88 4.49 -17.39
CA LYS A 456 -8.75 3.77 -18.33
C LYS A 456 -7.98 3.41 -19.63
N ASP A 457 -8.48 3.83 -20.79
CA ASP A 457 -7.83 3.62 -22.09
C ASP A 457 -6.79 4.69 -22.43
N MET A 458 -6.76 5.81 -21.67
CA MET A 458 -5.83 6.90 -21.90
C MET A 458 -4.41 6.51 -21.50
N LYS A 459 -3.48 6.78 -22.41
CA LYS A 459 -2.05 6.52 -22.24
C LYS A 459 -1.27 7.80 -22.42
N THR A 460 -0.39 8.09 -21.49
CA THR A 460 0.51 9.23 -21.59
C THR A 460 1.94 8.79 -21.81
N GLY A 461 2.81 9.73 -22.19
CA GLY A 461 4.25 9.62 -22.05
C GLY A 461 4.71 9.97 -20.63
N PRO A 462 5.97 10.42 -20.50
CA PRO A 462 6.53 10.81 -19.21
C PRO A 462 5.73 11.90 -18.52
N VAL A 463 5.60 11.75 -17.19
CA VAL A 463 4.89 12.68 -16.32
C VAL A 463 5.74 13.05 -15.11
N ARG A 464 5.70 14.32 -14.71
CA ARG A 464 6.24 14.83 -13.45
C ARG A 464 5.15 15.54 -12.68
N LEU A 465 4.98 15.15 -11.43
CA LEU A 465 3.97 15.74 -10.55
C LEU A 465 4.49 15.82 -9.10
N SER A 466 3.93 16.73 -8.31
CA SER A 466 4.07 16.74 -6.87
C SER A 466 2.73 16.49 -6.20
N LEU A 467 2.76 15.68 -5.16
CA LEU A 467 1.61 15.40 -4.30
C LEU A 467 1.86 16.06 -2.94
N GLN A 468 0.99 16.99 -2.55
CA GLN A 468 0.88 17.51 -1.21
C GLN A 468 -0.40 17.01 -0.58
N LEU A 469 -0.28 16.19 0.46
CA LEU A 469 -1.40 15.65 1.21
C LEU A 469 -1.36 16.21 2.63
N LYS A 470 -2.38 16.94 3.00
CA LYS A 470 -2.51 17.52 4.33
C LYS A 470 -3.97 17.48 4.78
N ASP A 471 -4.21 16.97 5.98
CA ASP A 471 -5.53 16.92 6.59
C ASP A 471 -6.62 16.33 5.66
N SER A 472 -6.31 15.23 4.98
CA SER A 472 -7.17 14.55 4.00
C SER A 472 -7.47 15.37 2.73
N VAL A 473 -6.70 16.43 2.47
CA VAL A 473 -6.74 17.17 1.20
C VAL A 473 -5.50 16.85 0.40
N ALA A 474 -5.67 16.21 -0.76
CA ALA A 474 -4.59 15.91 -1.69
C ALA A 474 -4.56 16.94 -2.81
N LYS A 475 -3.45 17.66 -2.93
CA LYS A 475 -3.17 18.57 -4.02
C LYS A 475 -2.10 17.98 -4.92
N LEU A 476 -2.49 17.60 -6.13
CA LEU A 476 -1.58 17.12 -7.17
C LEU A 476 -1.27 18.29 -8.10
N THR A 477 -0.01 18.66 -8.17
CA THR A 477 0.48 19.66 -9.13
C THR A 477 1.19 18.93 -10.26
N LEU A 478 0.55 18.91 -11.42
CA LEU A 478 1.10 18.38 -12.66
C LEU A 478 2.03 19.42 -13.25
N GLN A 479 3.34 19.19 -13.12
CA GLN A 479 4.37 20.09 -13.62
C GLN A 479 4.54 19.93 -15.12
N GLU A 480 4.53 18.68 -15.60
CA GLU A 480 4.65 18.33 -17.01
C GLU A 480 4.08 16.93 -17.23
N MET A 481 3.36 16.77 -18.30
CA MET A 481 2.89 15.48 -18.81
C MET A 481 2.95 15.51 -20.34
N LEU A 482 3.65 14.58 -20.93
CA LEU A 482 3.60 14.40 -22.40
C LEU A 482 2.43 13.47 -22.71
N LEU A 483 1.57 13.87 -23.63
CA LEU A 483 0.44 13.07 -24.06
C LEU A 483 0.03 13.46 -25.49
N TYR A 484 -0.29 12.49 -26.31
CA TYR A 484 -0.79 12.67 -27.67
C TYR A 484 -0.05 13.76 -28.44
N GLU A 485 1.30 13.68 -28.49
CA GLU A 485 2.24 14.62 -29.15
C GLU A 485 2.35 16.00 -28.50
N GLY A 486 1.47 16.34 -27.56
CA GLY A 486 1.47 17.61 -26.84
C GLY A 486 1.91 17.47 -25.39
N ARG A 487 1.61 18.50 -24.61
CA ARG A 487 1.95 18.59 -23.19
C ARG A 487 0.79 19.06 -22.36
N GLY A 488 0.74 18.56 -21.11
CA GLY A 488 -0.23 18.98 -20.10
C GLY A 488 0.45 19.49 -18.83
N ARG A 489 -0.17 20.45 -18.18
CA ARG A 489 0.20 20.96 -16.85
C ARG A 489 -1.05 21.38 -16.08
N GLY A 490 -0.95 21.50 -14.76
CA GLY A 490 -2.07 21.98 -13.98
C GLY A 490 -2.10 21.50 -12.55
N VAL A 491 -3.26 21.64 -11.92
CA VAL A 491 -3.46 21.26 -10.51
C VAL A 491 -4.79 20.54 -10.38
N VAL A 492 -4.77 19.41 -9.70
CA VAL A 492 -5.96 18.66 -9.28
C VAL A 492 -5.98 18.61 -7.75
N THR A 493 -7.11 18.97 -7.14
CA THR A 493 -7.30 18.88 -5.69
C THR A 493 -8.43 17.92 -5.38
N LEU A 494 -8.20 16.99 -4.48
CA LEU A 494 -9.17 16.05 -3.92
C LEU A 494 -9.35 16.39 -2.44
N ASP A 495 -10.53 16.79 -2.03
CA ASP A 495 -10.89 17.10 -0.64
C ASP A 495 -11.73 15.97 -0.06
N GLY A 496 -11.11 15.13 0.78
CA GLY A 496 -11.74 13.99 1.45
C GLY A 496 -12.21 14.27 2.89
N ARG A 497 -12.27 15.52 3.34
CA ARG A 497 -12.65 15.87 4.72
C ARG A 497 -14.14 15.69 5.00
N GLY A 498 -14.98 15.82 3.99
CA GLY A 498 -16.44 15.71 4.10
C GLY A 498 -16.96 14.30 3.85
N GLN A 499 -18.25 14.09 4.11
CA GLN A 499 -18.94 12.85 3.72
C GLN A 499 -19.07 12.72 2.19
N THR A 500 -19.12 13.84 1.48
CA THR A 500 -19.11 13.90 0.03
C THR A 500 -17.81 14.54 -0.43
N PRO A 501 -16.90 13.77 -1.04
CA PRO A 501 -15.65 14.29 -1.56
C PRO A 501 -15.86 15.39 -2.60
N ALA A 502 -14.98 16.39 -2.60
CA ALA A 502 -14.94 17.44 -3.60
C ALA A 502 -13.67 17.32 -4.45
N THR A 503 -13.82 17.56 -5.74
CA THR A 503 -12.71 17.52 -6.70
C THR A 503 -12.67 18.81 -7.48
N THR A 504 -11.49 19.41 -7.64
CA THR A 504 -11.25 20.53 -8.55
C THR A 504 -10.11 20.20 -9.48
N ALA A 505 -10.23 20.63 -10.74
CA ALA A 505 -9.15 20.44 -11.72
C ALA A 505 -8.96 21.72 -12.54
N ASN A 506 -7.74 22.23 -12.56
CA ASN A 506 -7.30 23.33 -13.42
C ASN A 506 -6.16 22.82 -14.28
N LEU A 507 -6.44 22.54 -15.54
CA LEU A 507 -5.50 21.91 -16.47
C LEU A 507 -5.33 22.75 -17.72
N MET A 508 -4.12 22.77 -18.26
CA MET A 508 -3.77 23.35 -19.55
C MET A 508 -3.11 22.27 -20.40
N LEU A 509 -3.70 21.95 -21.52
CA LEU A 509 -3.21 21.00 -22.50
C LEU A 509 -2.85 21.78 -23.76
N GLU A 510 -1.64 21.65 -24.26
CA GLU A 510 -1.10 22.43 -25.37
C GLU A 510 -0.55 21.50 -26.46
N GLY A 511 -0.94 21.74 -27.73
CA GLY A 511 -0.45 21.01 -28.89
C GLY A 511 -0.85 19.53 -28.89
N ILE A 512 -2.03 19.20 -28.34
CA ILE A 512 -2.51 17.82 -28.26
C ILE A 512 -3.11 17.39 -29.58
N SER A 513 -2.75 16.22 -30.09
CA SER A 513 -3.45 15.59 -31.21
C SER A 513 -4.87 15.22 -30.78
N ALA A 514 -5.88 15.91 -31.34
CA ALA A 514 -7.28 15.83 -30.93
C ALA A 514 -7.85 14.42 -31.08
N GLN A 515 -7.65 13.79 -32.23
CA GLN A 515 -8.28 12.50 -32.56
C GLN A 515 -7.93 11.38 -31.57
N PRO A 516 -6.66 11.07 -31.26
CA PRO A 516 -6.35 10.01 -30.30
C PRO A 516 -6.82 10.36 -28.88
N LEU A 517 -6.78 11.63 -28.47
CA LEU A 517 -7.32 12.06 -27.17
C LEU A 517 -8.82 11.80 -27.09
N LEU A 518 -9.59 12.24 -28.10
CA LEU A 518 -11.05 12.06 -28.10
C LEU A 518 -11.45 10.61 -28.25
N LYS A 519 -10.68 9.82 -28.99
CA LYS A 519 -10.90 8.38 -29.13
C LYS A 519 -10.75 7.65 -27.79
N ASP A 520 -9.65 7.90 -27.08
CA ASP A 520 -9.38 7.22 -25.80
C ASP A 520 -10.28 7.73 -24.66
N ALA A 521 -10.59 9.03 -24.63
CA ALA A 521 -11.40 9.63 -23.59
C ALA A 521 -12.92 9.42 -23.77
N LEU A 522 -13.44 9.58 -25.01
CA LEU A 522 -14.88 9.68 -25.29
C LEU A 522 -15.37 8.70 -26.38
N ASP A 523 -14.50 7.93 -27.00
CA ASP A 523 -14.75 7.07 -28.17
C ASP A 523 -15.19 7.86 -29.42
N LEU A 524 -14.66 9.09 -29.58
CA LEU A 524 -14.94 9.97 -30.71
C LEU A 524 -13.68 10.12 -31.56
N ASP A 525 -13.76 9.87 -32.88
CA ASP A 525 -12.61 9.85 -33.80
C ASP A 525 -12.75 10.78 -35.01
N TRP A 526 -13.77 11.63 -35.01
CA TRP A 526 -14.13 12.48 -36.13
C TRP A 526 -13.39 13.83 -36.20
N LEU A 527 -12.64 14.24 -35.14
CA LEU A 527 -11.91 15.52 -35.11
C LEU A 527 -10.41 15.28 -35.13
N GLU A 528 -9.74 15.73 -36.17
CA GLU A 528 -8.29 15.79 -36.26
C GLU A 528 -7.78 17.22 -36.07
N GLY A 529 -6.53 17.35 -35.63
CA GLY A 529 -5.84 18.64 -35.53
C GLY A 529 -5.11 18.78 -34.18
N GLN A 530 -4.37 19.88 -34.07
CA GLN A 530 -3.63 20.21 -32.84
C GLN A 530 -4.44 21.11 -31.95
N SER A 531 -4.76 20.61 -30.76
CA SER A 531 -5.65 21.28 -29.82
C SER A 531 -4.91 21.90 -28.64
N THR A 532 -5.37 23.06 -28.23
CA THR A 532 -5.10 23.67 -26.93
C THR A 532 -6.39 23.67 -26.14
N ILE A 533 -6.36 23.09 -24.93
CA ILE A 533 -7.54 22.92 -24.08
C ILE A 533 -7.21 23.44 -22.69
N ALA A 534 -7.97 24.43 -22.23
CA ALA A 534 -7.93 24.91 -20.85
C ALA A 534 -9.16 24.41 -20.10
N VAL A 535 -8.97 23.75 -18.96
CA VAL A 535 -10.01 23.14 -18.14
C VAL A 535 -9.96 23.75 -16.77
N ALA A 536 -11.09 24.30 -16.30
CA ALA A 536 -11.26 24.75 -14.93
C ALA A 536 -12.62 24.25 -14.41
N ILE A 537 -12.61 23.13 -13.71
CA ILE A 537 -13.83 22.42 -13.30
C ILE A 537 -13.80 22.05 -11.82
N ALA A 538 -14.98 21.94 -11.23
CA ALA A 538 -15.20 21.48 -9.87
C ALA A 538 -16.43 20.57 -9.82
N GLY A 539 -16.36 19.48 -9.04
CA GLY A 539 -17.47 18.56 -8.85
C GLY A 539 -17.41 17.92 -7.45
N GLN A 540 -18.51 17.33 -7.04
CA GLN A 540 -18.64 16.65 -5.75
C GLN A 540 -19.33 15.29 -5.95
N GLY A 541 -18.86 14.27 -5.26
CA GLY A 541 -19.48 12.94 -5.34
C GLY A 541 -18.58 11.84 -4.84
N VAL A 542 -19.19 10.71 -4.52
CA VAL A 542 -18.51 9.49 -4.10
C VAL A 542 -18.27 8.51 -5.26
N SER A 543 -18.72 8.85 -6.46
CA SER A 543 -18.53 8.06 -7.69
C SER A 543 -18.30 8.98 -8.89
N GLU A 544 -17.78 8.43 -9.98
CA GLU A 544 -17.58 9.17 -11.23
C GLU A 544 -18.89 9.79 -11.72
N ARG A 545 -19.99 9.02 -11.74
CA ARG A 545 -21.31 9.49 -12.13
C ARG A 545 -21.77 10.70 -11.29
N GLN A 546 -21.59 10.64 -9.98
CA GLN A 546 -21.97 11.75 -9.11
C GLN A 546 -21.14 13.01 -9.36
N ILE A 547 -19.81 12.84 -9.53
CA ILE A 547 -18.92 13.96 -9.85
C ILE A 547 -19.33 14.62 -11.16
N ILE A 548 -19.60 13.84 -12.21
CA ILE A 548 -20.03 14.35 -13.51
C ILE A 548 -21.39 15.09 -13.40
N THR A 549 -22.32 14.56 -12.61
CA THR A 549 -23.66 15.18 -12.41
C THR A 549 -23.60 16.52 -11.68
N THR A 550 -22.61 16.69 -10.81
CA THR A 550 -22.41 17.92 -10.03
C THR A 550 -21.34 18.84 -10.63
N LEU A 551 -20.83 18.50 -11.83
CA LEU A 551 -19.73 19.22 -12.45
C LEU A 551 -20.11 20.65 -12.81
N ASN A 552 -19.28 21.61 -12.40
CA ASN A 552 -19.39 23.02 -12.71
C ASN A 552 -18.03 23.53 -13.19
N GLY A 553 -18.05 24.56 -14.06
CA GLY A 553 -16.82 25.21 -14.48
C GLY A 553 -16.78 25.62 -15.93
N LYS A 554 -15.59 25.65 -16.51
CA LYS A 554 -15.32 26.14 -17.86
C LYS A 554 -14.31 25.31 -18.58
N VAL A 555 -14.54 25.08 -19.86
CA VAL A 555 -13.58 24.47 -20.78
C VAL A 555 -13.44 25.36 -22.02
N ASP A 556 -12.24 25.86 -22.26
CA ASP A 556 -11.89 26.59 -23.49
C ASP A 556 -11.11 25.63 -24.40
N MET A 557 -11.52 25.52 -25.66
CA MET A 557 -10.89 24.65 -26.65
C MET A 557 -10.59 25.44 -27.92
N ALA A 558 -9.38 25.26 -28.45
CA ALA A 558 -8.98 25.74 -29.77
C ALA A 558 -8.17 24.66 -30.47
N THR A 559 -8.60 24.26 -31.65
CA THR A 559 -7.92 23.27 -32.52
C THR A 559 -7.50 23.95 -33.81
N ALA A 560 -6.24 23.84 -34.15
CA ALA A 560 -5.65 24.43 -35.35
C ALA A 560 -5.29 23.38 -36.41
N ASN A 561 -5.39 23.76 -37.65
CA ASN A 561 -4.91 22.97 -38.82
C ASN A 561 -5.46 21.52 -38.80
N GLY A 562 -6.76 21.38 -38.65
CA GLY A 562 -7.41 20.10 -38.50
C GLY A 562 -8.36 19.75 -39.64
N SER A 563 -9.05 18.63 -39.43
CA SER A 563 -10.16 18.21 -40.30
C SER A 563 -11.28 17.58 -39.48
N ILE A 564 -12.51 17.71 -39.95
CA ILE A 564 -13.69 16.99 -39.44
C ILE A 564 -13.98 15.85 -40.43
N ASP A 565 -13.96 14.63 -39.94
CA ASP A 565 -14.27 13.41 -40.68
C ASP A 565 -15.77 13.08 -40.58
N ALA A 566 -16.57 13.84 -41.31
CA ALA A 566 -18.02 13.60 -41.37
C ALA A 566 -18.61 14.04 -42.71
N VAL A 567 -18.09 15.11 -43.34
CA VAL A 567 -18.71 15.73 -44.52
C VAL A 567 -17.63 16.38 -45.36
N ASP A 568 -17.54 16.08 -46.67
CA ASP A 568 -16.76 16.88 -47.62
C ASP A 568 -17.61 18.07 -48.11
N VAL A 569 -17.50 19.19 -47.41
CA VAL A 569 -18.16 20.42 -47.80
C VAL A 569 -17.69 20.91 -49.17
N SER A 570 -16.41 20.64 -49.54
CA SER A 570 -15.85 21.04 -50.84
C SER A 570 -16.52 20.31 -52.01
N LYS A 571 -16.91 19.05 -51.79
CA LYS A 571 -17.65 18.26 -52.79
C LYS A 571 -19.09 18.73 -52.94
N ILE A 572 -19.74 19.07 -51.80
CA ILE A 572 -21.05 19.67 -51.79
C ILE A 572 -21.04 20.99 -52.55
N LEU A 573 -20.02 21.86 -52.29
CA LEU A 573 -19.84 23.13 -53.00
C LEU A 573 -19.67 22.96 -54.48
N ARG A 574 -18.79 22.06 -54.93
CA ARG A 574 -18.61 21.75 -56.35
C ARG A 574 -19.89 21.27 -57.03
N GLY A 575 -20.72 20.48 -56.31
CA GLY A 575 -22.01 20.05 -56.81
C GLY A 575 -22.95 21.21 -57.00
N ILE A 576 -23.00 22.17 -56.05
CA ILE A 576 -23.81 23.39 -56.15
C ILE A 576 -23.29 24.28 -57.27
N GLU A 577 -21.98 24.51 -57.44
CA GLU A 577 -21.35 25.26 -58.48
C GLU A 577 -21.71 24.73 -59.90
N GLN A 578 -21.84 23.38 -60.01
CA GLN A 578 -22.24 22.70 -61.23
C GLN A 578 -23.75 22.62 -61.45
N GLY A 579 -24.57 23.32 -60.61
CA GLY A 579 -26.02 23.32 -60.71
C GLY A 579 -26.68 22.00 -60.28
N ARG A 580 -25.92 21.10 -59.63
CA ARG A 580 -26.42 19.80 -59.16
C ARG A 580 -26.92 19.92 -57.70
N PHE A 581 -28.15 20.36 -57.54
CA PHE A 581 -28.79 20.54 -56.23
C PHE A 581 -29.38 19.21 -55.70
N ALA A 582 -29.57 18.21 -56.54
CA ALA A 582 -30.09 16.92 -56.17
C ALA A 582 -28.96 15.98 -55.70
N GLY A 583 -28.94 15.57 -54.43
CA GLY A 583 -28.03 14.58 -53.93
C GLY A 583 -26.95 15.06 -52.95
N LEU A 584 -27.26 16.11 -52.17
CA LEU A 584 -26.46 16.47 -50.99
C LEU A 584 -26.56 15.31 -49.98
N ARG A 585 -25.75 14.30 -50.17
CA ARG A 585 -25.63 13.17 -49.25
C ARG A 585 -24.40 13.39 -48.38
N ILE A 586 -24.59 13.31 -47.06
CA ILE A 586 -23.51 13.17 -46.11
C ILE A 586 -22.93 11.76 -46.33
N THR A 587 -21.69 11.67 -46.80
CA THR A 587 -21.00 10.40 -47.04
C THR A 587 -19.94 10.27 -45.98
N ALA A 588 -20.02 9.27 -45.13
CA ALA A 588 -19.00 8.98 -44.12
C ALA A 588 -17.64 8.74 -44.80
N GLY A 589 -16.54 9.26 -44.19
CA GLY A 589 -15.17 9.14 -44.70
C GLY A 589 -14.68 10.32 -45.55
N GLU A 590 -15.51 11.38 -45.69
CA GLU A 590 -15.11 12.62 -46.39
C GLU A 590 -14.68 13.68 -45.37
N LYS A 591 -13.48 14.26 -45.53
CA LYS A 591 -12.86 15.21 -44.60
C LYS A 591 -13.08 16.66 -45.01
N THR A 592 -13.50 17.48 -44.06
CA THR A 592 -13.54 18.95 -44.22
C THR A 592 -12.36 19.56 -43.47
N PRO A 593 -11.34 20.06 -44.16
CA PRO A 593 -10.20 20.72 -43.55
C PRO A 593 -10.60 22.11 -43.01
N PHE A 594 -10.01 22.50 -41.89
CA PHE A 594 -10.18 23.82 -41.28
C PHE A 594 -8.83 24.37 -40.80
N SER A 595 -8.72 25.69 -40.70
CA SER A 595 -7.57 26.36 -40.09
C SER A 595 -7.74 26.55 -38.59
N GLU A 596 -8.98 26.74 -38.15
CA GLU A 596 -9.32 26.96 -36.72
C GLU A 596 -10.71 26.40 -36.39
N LEU A 597 -10.80 25.71 -35.26
CA LEU A 597 -12.06 25.38 -34.58
C LEU A 597 -11.90 25.77 -33.10
N ALA A 598 -12.73 26.68 -32.60
CA ALA A 598 -12.64 27.16 -31.22
C ALA A 598 -14.01 27.30 -30.59
N GLY A 599 -14.10 27.19 -29.28
CA GLY A 599 -15.30 27.37 -28.50
C GLY A 599 -15.06 27.29 -26.98
N THR A 600 -15.94 27.96 -26.25
CA THR A 600 -15.96 28.01 -24.78
C THR A 600 -17.19 27.32 -24.25
N PHE A 601 -17.01 26.34 -23.40
CA PHE A 601 -18.08 25.59 -22.74
C PHE A 601 -18.17 25.97 -21.28
N THR A 602 -19.32 26.52 -20.87
CA THR A 602 -19.65 26.78 -19.47
C THR A 602 -20.45 25.61 -18.92
N ILE A 603 -19.95 24.94 -17.89
CA ILE A 603 -20.55 23.73 -17.33
C ILE A 603 -21.32 24.13 -16.06
N THR A 604 -22.60 23.74 -15.99
CA THR A 604 -23.45 23.92 -14.82
C THR A 604 -24.18 22.60 -14.54
N ASN A 605 -23.92 21.99 -13.36
CA ASN A 605 -24.52 20.72 -12.96
C ASN A 605 -24.41 19.63 -14.07
N GLY A 606 -23.23 19.51 -14.66
CA GLY A 606 -22.94 18.51 -15.69
C GLY A 606 -23.47 18.86 -17.10
N VAL A 607 -24.12 20.00 -17.28
CA VAL A 607 -24.54 20.45 -18.62
C VAL A 607 -23.55 21.51 -19.10
N ALA A 608 -22.90 21.28 -20.23
CA ALA A 608 -21.94 22.16 -20.85
C ALA A 608 -22.64 22.99 -21.94
N ASP A 609 -22.82 24.27 -21.70
CA ASP A 609 -23.41 25.26 -22.65
C ASP A 609 -22.31 25.96 -23.40
N ASN A 610 -22.52 26.11 -24.72
CA ASN A 610 -21.64 26.85 -25.61
C ASN A 610 -22.45 27.76 -26.51
N GLN A 611 -21.97 29.01 -26.71
CA GLN A 611 -22.61 30.01 -27.54
C GLN A 611 -21.66 30.62 -28.59
N ASP A 612 -20.40 30.22 -28.61
CA ASP A 612 -19.34 30.89 -29.35
C ASP A 612 -18.51 29.93 -30.25
N LEU A 613 -19.04 28.72 -30.50
CA LEU A 613 -18.33 27.78 -31.38
C LEU A 613 -18.13 28.44 -32.75
N ARG A 614 -16.89 28.40 -33.21
CA ARG A 614 -16.53 28.86 -34.55
C ARG A 614 -15.56 27.90 -35.23
N LEU A 615 -15.83 27.64 -36.46
CA LEU A 615 -14.88 26.94 -37.35
C LEU A 615 -14.59 27.82 -38.56
N VAL A 616 -13.32 27.91 -38.92
CA VAL A 616 -12.83 28.65 -40.05
C VAL A 616 -12.12 27.70 -41.02
N SER A 617 -12.61 27.67 -42.25
CA SER A 617 -12.00 26.97 -43.36
C SER A 617 -11.84 27.96 -44.57
N THR A 618 -11.17 27.57 -45.61
CA THR A 618 -10.92 28.41 -46.78
C THR A 618 -12.21 28.98 -47.36
N ASN A 619 -13.24 28.17 -47.51
CA ASN A 619 -14.50 28.55 -48.13
C ASN A 619 -15.71 28.35 -47.20
N LEU A 620 -15.47 28.02 -45.93
CA LEU A 620 -16.53 27.73 -44.99
C LEU A 620 -16.25 28.40 -43.64
N ARG A 621 -17.25 29.05 -43.11
CA ARG A 621 -17.29 29.47 -41.71
C ARG A 621 -18.49 28.82 -41.05
N VAL A 622 -18.30 28.27 -39.89
CA VAL A 622 -19.38 27.66 -39.08
C VAL A 622 -19.43 28.37 -37.75
N THR A 623 -20.60 28.77 -37.34
CA THR A 623 -20.89 29.15 -35.95
C THR A 623 -21.79 28.10 -35.34
N GLY A 624 -21.70 27.93 -34.03
CA GLY A 624 -22.50 26.93 -33.34
C GLY A 624 -22.85 27.40 -31.94
N ALA A 625 -24.00 26.92 -31.47
CA ALA A 625 -24.47 27.14 -30.12
C ALA A 625 -25.32 25.94 -29.68
N GLY A 626 -25.27 25.61 -28.40
CA GLY A 626 -26.07 24.52 -27.85
C GLY A 626 -25.49 23.99 -26.55
N SER A 627 -26.01 22.85 -26.12
CA SER A 627 -25.63 22.21 -24.88
C SER A 627 -25.26 20.74 -25.06
N ILE A 628 -24.35 20.31 -24.19
CA ILE A 628 -23.92 18.91 -24.05
C ILE A 628 -24.25 18.45 -22.65
N ASN A 629 -25.18 17.52 -22.51
CA ASN A 629 -25.52 16.91 -21.23
C ASN A 629 -24.53 15.76 -20.95
N LEU A 630 -23.52 16.00 -20.12
CA LEU A 630 -22.48 15.02 -19.80
C LEU A 630 -23.03 13.80 -19.06
N PRO A 631 -23.89 13.94 -18.01
CA PRO A 631 -24.51 12.80 -17.35
C PRO A 631 -25.31 11.91 -18.29
N ALA A 632 -26.12 12.51 -19.18
CA ALA A 632 -26.97 11.79 -20.11
C ALA A 632 -26.27 11.40 -21.41
N ARG A 633 -25.02 11.85 -21.63
CA ARG A 633 -24.24 11.61 -22.87
C ARG A 633 -25.01 12.03 -24.14
N SER A 634 -25.63 13.19 -24.09
CA SER A 634 -26.49 13.67 -25.15
C SER A 634 -26.16 15.10 -25.57
N LEU A 635 -26.55 15.43 -26.80
CA LEU A 635 -26.35 16.73 -27.44
C LEU A 635 -27.67 17.37 -27.76
N ASP A 636 -27.74 18.70 -27.65
CA ASP A 636 -28.73 19.56 -28.30
C ASP A 636 -27.97 20.78 -28.83
N TYR A 637 -27.59 20.72 -30.07
CA TYR A 637 -26.65 21.64 -30.67
C TYR A 637 -27.12 22.12 -32.04
N THR A 638 -26.93 23.39 -32.33
CA THR A 638 -27.24 23.96 -33.64
C THR A 638 -25.96 24.55 -34.22
N VAL A 639 -25.56 24.07 -35.38
CA VAL A 639 -24.47 24.64 -36.16
C VAL A 639 -25.01 25.38 -37.38
N ARG A 640 -24.41 26.53 -37.72
CA ARG A 640 -24.79 27.39 -38.83
C ARG A 640 -23.60 27.56 -39.78
N PRO A 641 -23.44 26.65 -40.74
CA PRO A 641 -22.43 26.80 -41.80
C PRO A 641 -22.82 27.99 -42.71
N LYS A 642 -21.82 28.78 -43.02
CA LYS A 642 -21.89 29.92 -43.96
C LYS A 642 -20.77 29.75 -44.98
N ILE A 643 -21.17 29.72 -46.24
CA ILE A 643 -20.23 29.54 -47.35
C ILE A 643 -19.75 30.90 -47.80
N ALA A 644 -18.44 31.10 -47.87
CA ALA A 644 -17.81 32.29 -48.40
C ALA A 644 -17.52 32.11 -49.89
N ASN A 645 -17.86 33.08 -50.72
CA ASN A 645 -17.53 33.15 -52.16
C ASN A 645 -18.08 31.98 -53.01
N LEU A 646 -19.33 31.55 -52.74
CA LEU A 646 -19.99 30.54 -53.52
C LEU A 646 -20.78 31.23 -54.68
N ASN A 647 -20.36 30.97 -55.90
CA ASN A 647 -21.11 31.35 -57.12
C ASN A 647 -21.56 30.06 -57.78
N ALA A 648 -22.84 29.84 -57.87
CA ALA A 648 -23.39 28.75 -58.68
C ALA A 648 -23.57 29.25 -60.13
N THR A 649 -22.92 28.61 -61.08
CA THR A 649 -23.05 28.95 -62.48
C THR A 649 -24.02 27.95 -63.11
N THR A 650 -25.15 28.46 -63.61
CA THR A 650 -26.06 27.73 -64.49
C THR A 650 -25.90 28.20 -65.89
N GLU A 651 -26.36 27.45 -66.90
CA GLU A 651 -26.25 27.83 -68.35
C GLU A 651 -26.85 29.22 -68.67
N ARG A 652 -27.62 29.83 -67.77
CA ARG A 652 -28.33 31.08 -67.93
C ARG A 652 -28.08 32.16 -66.87
N ALA A 653 -27.45 31.85 -65.75
CA ALA A 653 -27.21 32.84 -64.68
C ALA A 653 -26.10 32.39 -63.73
N VAL A 654 -25.37 33.37 -63.12
CA VAL A 654 -24.50 33.20 -61.97
C VAL A 654 -25.29 33.57 -60.71
N ILE A 655 -25.54 32.59 -59.84
CA ILE A 655 -26.27 32.82 -58.59
C ILE A 655 -25.22 32.98 -57.50
N ASN A 656 -25.23 34.12 -56.79
CA ASN A 656 -24.40 34.34 -55.63
C ASN A 656 -25.10 33.77 -54.39
N LEU A 657 -24.63 32.62 -53.93
CA LEU A 657 -25.10 31.99 -52.73
C LEU A 657 -24.24 32.33 -51.49
N SER A 658 -23.31 33.30 -51.67
CA SER A 658 -22.46 33.74 -50.55
C SER A 658 -23.35 34.30 -49.44
N ASN A 659 -23.02 33.98 -48.19
CA ASN A 659 -23.73 34.39 -46.98
C ASN A 659 -25.09 33.68 -46.65
N VAL A 660 -25.46 32.64 -47.40
CA VAL A 660 -26.61 31.81 -46.99
C VAL A 660 -26.20 30.94 -45.78
N GLU A 661 -26.91 31.08 -44.67
CA GLU A 661 -26.73 30.25 -43.47
C GLU A 661 -27.76 29.13 -43.47
N ILE A 662 -27.28 27.87 -43.30
CA ILE A 662 -28.15 26.71 -43.23
C ILE A 662 -28.09 26.14 -41.81
N PRO A 663 -29.07 26.38 -40.92
CA PRO A 663 -29.01 25.85 -39.57
C PRO A 663 -29.21 24.32 -39.58
N VAL A 664 -28.22 23.62 -39.02
CA VAL A 664 -28.22 22.18 -38.84
C VAL A 664 -28.33 21.88 -37.36
N ARG A 665 -29.37 21.16 -36.96
CA ARG A 665 -29.58 20.71 -35.59
C ARG A 665 -28.99 19.30 -35.40
N ILE A 666 -28.27 19.10 -34.32
CA ILE A 666 -27.61 17.86 -33.90
C ILE A 666 -28.15 17.55 -32.52
N GLU A 667 -28.96 16.49 -32.38
CA GLU A 667 -29.61 16.17 -31.11
C GLU A 667 -29.59 14.66 -30.82
N GLY A 668 -29.67 14.29 -29.52
CA GLY A 668 -29.72 12.90 -29.07
C GLY A 668 -28.37 12.39 -28.53
N PRO A 669 -28.19 11.08 -28.41
CA PRO A 669 -26.97 10.48 -27.88
C PRO A 669 -25.72 10.89 -28.70
N TRP A 670 -24.64 11.32 -28.03
CA TRP A 670 -23.43 11.81 -28.71
C TRP A 670 -22.71 10.73 -29.55
N GLU A 671 -22.93 9.46 -29.23
CA GLU A 671 -22.39 8.32 -29.99
C GLU A 671 -23.11 8.10 -31.33
N LYS A 672 -24.38 8.50 -31.41
CA LYS A 672 -25.21 8.39 -32.60
C LYS A 672 -26.24 9.53 -32.63
N PRO A 673 -25.80 10.75 -32.89
CA PRO A 673 -26.70 11.90 -32.90
C PRO A 673 -27.63 11.85 -34.11
N ASN A 674 -28.81 12.44 -33.94
CA ASN A 674 -29.73 12.71 -35.02
C ASN A 674 -29.40 14.08 -35.62
N ILE A 675 -29.16 14.13 -36.92
CA ILE A 675 -28.80 15.36 -37.64
C ILE A 675 -29.95 15.76 -38.53
N SER A 676 -30.47 16.97 -38.36
CA SER A 676 -31.58 17.49 -39.13
C SER A 676 -31.33 18.93 -39.58
N VAL A 677 -31.86 19.33 -40.69
CA VAL A 677 -31.81 20.72 -41.15
C VAL A 677 -32.97 21.47 -40.51
N ALA A 678 -32.68 22.48 -39.68
CA ALA A 678 -33.68 23.31 -39.03
C ALA A 678 -34.14 24.42 -40.01
N GLY A 679 -35.44 24.76 -39.93
CA GLY A 679 -35.95 25.88 -40.73
C GLY A 679 -36.12 25.60 -42.23
N GLN A 680 -36.47 24.35 -42.62
CA GLN A 680 -36.75 23.99 -43.99
C GLN A 680 -37.68 24.97 -44.73
N GLU A 681 -38.71 25.49 -44.05
CA GLU A 681 -39.61 26.48 -44.59
C GLU A 681 -38.94 27.82 -44.91
N GLN A 682 -37.99 28.25 -44.07
CA GLN A 682 -37.26 29.53 -44.26
C GLN A 682 -36.26 29.42 -45.38
N ILE A 683 -35.61 28.25 -45.49
CA ILE A 683 -34.70 27.96 -46.64
C ILE A 683 -35.50 27.93 -47.94
N LEU A 684 -36.67 27.33 -47.89
CA LEU A 684 -37.58 27.27 -49.01
C LEU A 684 -38.03 28.69 -49.47
N GLU A 685 -38.35 29.56 -48.51
CA GLU A 685 -38.76 30.91 -48.80
C GLU A 685 -37.62 31.77 -49.38
N ALA A 686 -36.41 31.59 -48.83
CA ALA A 686 -35.21 32.21 -49.39
C ALA A 686 -34.92 31.73 -50.81
N MET A 687 -35.04 30.40 -51.05
CA MET A 687 -34.89 29.82 -52.39
C MET A 687 -35.99 30.26 -53.34
N LYS A 688 -37.23 30.39 -52.89
CA LYS A 688 -38.35 30.96 -53.68
C LYS A 688 -38.10 32.42 -54.07
N GLN A 689 -37.56 33.24 -53.17
CA GLN A 689 -37.19 34.64 -53.47
C GLN A 689 -36.09 34.72 -54.50
N ILE A 690 -35.05 33.85 -54.41
CA ILE A 690 -33.99 33.72 -55.38
C ILE A 690 -34.56 33.22 -56.72
N GLY A 691 -35.43 32.21 -56.69
CA GLY A 691 -36.12 31.65 -57.85
C GLY A 691 -37.05 32.65 -58.57
N LYS A 692 -37.74 33.54 -57.84
CA LYS A 692 -38.54 34.60 -58.42
C LYS A 692 -37.71 35.62 -59.19
N SER A 693 -36.46 35.81 -58.84
CA SER A 693 -35.54 36.69 -59.57
C SER A 693 -35.00 36.05 -60.83
N LEU A 694 -35.07 34.70 -61.00
CA LEU A 694 -34.45 33.96 -62.09
C LEU A 694 -35.44 33.51 -63.20
N LYS A 695 -36.76 33.61 -63.03
CA LYS A 695 -37.80 33.26 -64.02
C LYS A 695 -37.59 31.91 -64.73
N SER A 696 -37.07 30.87 -64.08
CA SER A 696 -36.85 29.59 -64.74
C SER A 696 -37.61 28.46 -64.07
N GLN A 697 -38.32 27.66 -64.90
CA GLN A 697 -39.09 26.47 -64.56
C GLN A 697 -38.21 25.39 -63.89
N GLU A 698 -36.95 25.35 -64.21
CA GLU A 698 -35.98 24.37 -63.71
C GLU A 698 -35.64 24.55 -62.24
N VAL A 699 -35.69 25.81 -61.72
CA VAL A 699 -35.50 26.10 -60.30
C VAL A 699 -36.72 25.68 -59.50
N GLU A 700 -37.92 25.77 -60.07
CA GLU A 700 -39.17 25.31 -59.47
C GLU A 700 -39.22 23.78 -59.39
N ASP A 701 -38.72 23.07 -60.42
CA ASP A 701 -38.61 21.63 -60.43
C ASP A 701 -37.50 21.08 -59.53
N ALA A 702 -36.38 21.82 -59.40
CA ALA A 702 -35.34 21.48 -58.44
C ALA A 702 -35.84 21.68 -56.96
N ILE A 703 -36.58 22.72 -56.70
CA ILE A 703 -37.22 22.99 -55.39
C ILE A 703 -38.27 21.93 -55.11
N LYS A 704 -39.09 21.52 -56.07
CA LYS A 704 -40.06 20.41 -55.93
C LYS A 704 -39.35 19.08 -55.66
N GLY A 705 -38.23 18.82 -56.33
CA GLY A 705 -37.41 17.64 -56.12
C GLY A 705 -36.77 17.56 -54.69
N LEU A 706 -36.39 18.72 -54.15
CA LEU A 706 -35.80 18.83 -52.80
C LEU A 706 -36.87 18.66 -51.69
N LEU A 707 -38.11 19.00 -51.98
CA LEU A 707 -39.23 18.94 -51.05
C LEU A 707 -40.10 17.68 -51.12
N GLY A 708 -39.77 16.76 -52.02
CA GLY A 708 -40.50 15.50 -52.13
C GLY A 708 -41.95 15.67 -52.58
N GLY A 709 -42.33 16.75 -53.33
CA GLY A 709 -43.64 17.00 -53.83
C GLY A 709 -43.83 16.33 -55.21
N GLY A 710 -43.80 15.01 -55.29
CA GLY A 710 -44.32 14.19 -56.39
C GLY A 710 -45.55 13.46 -55.91
N ASP A 711 -46.69 13.73 -56.55
CA ASP A 711 -47.98 13.09 -56.35
C ASP A 711 -47.88 11.57 -56.52
N SER A 712 -47.71 10.84 -55.45
CA SER A 712 -48.10 9.41 -55.33
C SER A 712 -48.08 9.01 -53.89
N GLN A 713 -49.24 8.52 -53.42
CA GLN A 713 -49.52 7.96 -52.12
C GLN A 713 -48.55 6.85 -51.71
N GLN A 714 -47.37 7.23 -51.26
CA GLN A 714 -46.52 6.35 -50.41
C GLN A 714 -45.81 7.22 -49.40
N LYS A 715 -46.33 7.30 -48.17
CA LYS A 715 -45.62 7.79 -47.01
C LYS A 715 -44.38 6.92 -46.79
N VAL A 716 -43.27 7.25 -47.44
CA VAL A 716 -41.96 6.68 -47.13
C VAL A 716 -41.57 7.28 -45.79
N LYS A 717 -41.61 6.43 -44.77
CA LYS A 717 -41.14 6.85 -43.41
C LYS A 717 -39.69 7.19 -43.48
N PRO A 718 -39.23 8.25 -42.82
CA PRO A 718 -37.80 8.62 -42.76
C PRO A 718 -36.89 7.51 -42.34
N ARG A 719 -37.40 6.52 -41.64
CA ARG A 719 -36.75 5.30 -41.19
C ARG A 719 -36.31 4.38 -42.32
N ASP A 720 -37.05 4.30 -43.37
CA ASP A 720 -36.78 3.40 -44.50
C ASP A 720 -35.70 3.94 -45.45
N ILE A 721 -35.48 5.28 -45.40
CA ILE A 721 -34.39 5.93 -46.15
C ILE A 721 -33.04 5.72 -45.42
N LEU A 722 -33.05 5.76 -44.10
CA LEU A 722 -31.87 5.48 -43.27
C LEU A 722 -31.49 3.99 -43.32
N GLU A 723 -32.44 3.08 -43.30
CA GLU A 723 -32.20 1.63 -43.35
C GLU A 723 -31.61 1.18 -44.69
N LYS A 724 -31.95 1.86 -45.79
CA LYS A 724 -31.33 1.61 -47.12
C LYS A 724 -29.94 2.20 -47.26
N LEU A 725 -29.59 3.25 -46.49
CA LEU A 725 -28.25 3.85 -46.47
C LEU A 725 -27.23 3.02 -45.68
N PHE A 726 -27.68 2.28 -44.66
CA PHE A 726 -26.81 1.50 -43.78
C PHE A 726 -26.80 -0.03 -44.04
N LYS A 727 -27.54 -0.52 -45.08
CA LYS A 727 -27.63 -1.95 -45.40
C LYS A 727 -26.82 -2.34 -46.66
N LYS A 728 -25.70 -1.63 -46.95
CA LYS A 728 -24.73 -2.06 -47.93
C LYS A 728 -23.31 -1.93 -47.36
N GLN A 729 -23.06 -2.85 -46.43
CA GLN A 729 -21.82 -3.59 -46.29
C GLN A 729 -22.15 -4.95 -45.66
#